data_47d575936540961dc5f443abb32a3e45
#
_entry.id   47d575936540961dc5f443abb32a3e45
#
_cell.length_a   1.000
_cell.length_b   1.000
_cell.length_c   1.000
_cell.angle_alpha   90.00
_cell.angle_beta   90.00
_cell.angle_gamma   90.00
#
_symmetry.space_group_name_H-M   'P 1'
#
loop_
_entity.id
_entity.type
_entity.pdbx_description
1 polymer ?
#
loop_
_entity_poly.entity_id
_entity_poly.type
_entity_poly.pdbx_seq_one_letter_code
_entity_poly.pdbx_strand_id
1 'polypeptide(L)'
;MAWLAGALALQVPFQRTLKLGPGNLGYNILMGAAAITLGVITLVSLTHFCRRLLENSSNEYRAYRLTLGALGTANFILLVSLFPAVPYGLYWAALATLGAWLVILFMHVFDALRKPGKEQIRHVIRSRIRHKSWPFNGAFWVLVLVLLLVRDLTSFAEIKDKTVWESLLLILGRVLSLGGFTVAAILISHALLAFSPPCTRWPVIAGIVLIPLVVLADSAANLYWHQPLVDLINNLTLDGKFDMRGELEAAGIRQSPLQVTLAVLGVIALAVGAYFGLQRLSRKFNLRLRTSRAVLMFGGLWMGAIVQQSLSMVSVRKEVWQAEHATFSIHLGLLRPDPGLEKLSVRFILTQTRSEEEQLLSDPLPALERKPDIYIVMVETWRADTVRPPIMPFLSRFAKEECQQFDITFSGSNCTPVSWYTLFHSKIGIDWRNALGEAREPGGFKGSYPIRLLHKLGYRCSVRAVCDLTYKQMCDLNFGTEHKFAEQFLDAPMIPGGLGIPEREMVILDDLKTQLEDTPKGGHLHFISLDSAHYNYYWPDKDFTPIHRDCSTIDFGALKPTPGQIREVVKRYENAVNWIDRQMEEFITYLKEQGRYDNSIIILTGDHGEEFQENGAWFHCSSLRREQVEVPIMIRWPGWVRNQPRQTLVSHMDVMPSVLDALGLDPRYFQGLAGYSVLRDHPGEALLSTRWPGKSGIGVCLVADGKKANFKATKLWLDRIPETLFFMGWTDFGDQPLDPLQIRGPRRCQDALQDQYPNSIDRHFDRFQVAE
;
A
#
# COMPACT_ATOMS: atom_id res chain seq x y z
N MET A 1 -5.46 -38.40 -3.23
CA MET A 1 -5.50 -38.36 -1.75
C MET A 1 -4.18 -38.83 -1.15
N ALA A 2 -3.68 -40.06 -1.39
CA ALA A 2 -2.40 -40.53 -0.81
C ALA A 2 -1.18 -39.68 -1.23
N TRP A 3 -1.14 -39.21 -2.47
CA TRP A 3 -0.10 -38.28 -2.96
C TRP A 3 -0.17 -36.88 -2.33
N LEU A 4 -1.37 -36.40 -2.12
CA LEU A 4 -1.63 -35.12 -1.44
C LEU A 4 -1.21 -35.18 0.04
N ALA A 5 -1.57 -36.27 0.72
CA ALA A 5 -1.16 -36.52 2.11
C ALA A 5 0.36 -36.70 2.21
N GLY A 6 1.00 -37.34 1.24
CA GLY A 6 2.45 -37.50 1.15
C GLY A 6 3.17 -36.17 0.91
N ALA A 7 2.67 -35.31 0.01
CA ALA A 7 3.25 -34.00 -0.24
C ALA A 7 3.11 -33.05 0.96
N LEU A 8 1.96 -33.04 1.63
CA LEU A 8 1.74 -32.27 2.86
C LEU A 8 2.55 -32.82 4.03
N ALA A 9 2.66 -34.15 4.18
CA ALA A 9 3.45 -34.77 5.22
C ALA A 9 4.97 -34.56 5.05
N LEU A 10 5.46 -34.39 3.82
CA LEU A 10 6.85 -34.09 3.52
C LEU A 10 7.18 -32.58 3.66
N GLN A 11 6.22 -31.70 3.44
CA GLN A 11 6.43 -30.26 3.46
C GLN A 11 6.80 -29.74 4.86
N VAL A 12 6.10 -30.17 5.91
CA VAL A 12 6.29 -29.70 7.28
C VAL A 12 7.64 -30.16 7.89
N PRO A 13 8.02 -31.44 7.83
CA PRO A 13 9.33 -31.86 8.34
C PRO A 13 10.48 -31.36 7.46
N PHE A 14 10.29 -31.18 6.14
CA PHE A 14 11.31 -30.67 5.23
C PHE A 14 11.64 -29.19 5.51
N GLN A 15 10.65 -28.36 5.80
CA GLN A 15 10.84 -26.99 6.24
C GLN A 15 11.56 -26.90 7.60
N ARG A 16 11.23 -27.79 8.55
CA ARG A 16 11.87 -27.84 9.88
C ARG A 16 13.30 -28.38 9.85
N THR A 17 13.56 -29.39 9.02
CA THR A 17 14.86 -30.10 9.00
C THR A 17 15.95 -29.31 8.27
N LEU A 18 15.60 -28.55 7.23
CA LEU A 18 16.57 -27.83 6.42
C LEU A 18 16.80 -26.36 6.84
N LYS A 19 16.07 -25.85 7.84
CA LYS A 19 16.09 -24.41 8.23
C LYS A 19 16.01 -23.47 7.03
N LEU A 20 15.30 -23.87 5.98
CA LEU A 20 15.16 -23.12 4.74
C LEU A 20 13.94 -22.21 4.86
N GLY A 21 14.17 -20.90 5.03
CA GLY A 21 13.13 -19.87 5.01
C GLY A 21 12.91 -19.29 3.60
N PRO A 22 11.79 -18.60 3.37
CA PRO A 22 11.60 -17.78 2.18
C PRO A 22 12.73 -16.73 2.12
N GLY A 23 13.47 -16.70 1.01
CA GLY A 23 14.67 -15.88 0.83
C GLY A 23 15.96 -16.70 0.67
N ASN A 24 15.96 -17.97 1.07
CA ASN A 24 17.11 -18.85 0.85
C ASN A 24 17.15 -19.34 -0.60
N LEU A 25 18.28 -19.09 -1.29
CA LEU A 25 18.48 -19.52 -2.69
C LEU A 25 18.23 -21.02 -2.89
N GLY A 26 18.66 -21.86 -1.95
CA GLY A 26 18.45 -23.31 -1.99
C GLY A 26 16.97 -23.70 -1.92
N TYR A 27 16.19 -23.02 -1.06
CA TYR A 27 14.74 -23.20 -1.00
C TYR A 27 14.06 -22.81 -2.31
N ASN A 28 14.41 -21.67 -2.87
CA ASN A 28 13.84 -21.17 -4.12
C ASN A 28 14.17 -22.07 -5.32
N ILE A 29 15.41 -22.62 -5.38
CA ILE A 29 15.82 -23.59 -6.40
C ILE A 29 15.03 -24.90 -6.24
N LEU A 30 14.91 -25.43 -5.02
CA LEU A 30 14.20 -26.67 -4.76
C LEU A 30 12.72 -26.54 -5.08
N MET A 31 12.08 -25.43 -4.68
CA MET A 31 10.68 -25.17 -4.96
C MET A 31 10.44 -24.88 -6.43
N GLY A 32 11.35 -24.18 -7.09
CA GLY A 32 11.34 -24.00 -8.55
C GLY A 32 11.46 -25.34 -9.30
N ALA A 33 12.37 -26.21 -8.88
CA ALA A 33 12.53 -27.55 -9.45
C ALA A 33 11.28 -28.42 -9.20
N ALA A 34 10.69 -28.37 -8.01
CA ALA A 34 9.45 -29.08 -7.71
C ALA A 34 8.27 -28.57 -8.56
N ALA A 35 8.15 -27.25 -8.73
CA ALA A 35 7.12 -26.64 -9.56
C ALA A 35 7.29 -26.99 -11.05
N ILE A 36 8.53 -26.97 -11.56
CA ILE A 36 8.85 -27.40 -12.93
C ILE A 36 8.55 -28.89 -13.11
N THR A 37 8.97 -29.73 -12.17
CA THR A 37 8.73 -31.18 -12.23
C THR A 37 7.22 -31.48 -12.22
N LEU A 38 6.46 -30.82 -11.35
CA LEU A 38 5.01 -30.97 -11.28
C LEU A 38 4.33 -30.44 -12.54
N GLY A 39 4.82 -29.34 -13.09
CA GLY A 39 4.39 -28.76 -14.35
C GLY A 39 4.63 -29.74 -15.53
N VAL A 40 5.81 -30.34 -15.60
CA VAL A 40 6.15 -31.36 -16.63
C VAL A 40 5.28 -32.60 -16.49
N ILE A 41 5.08 -33.14 -15.28
CA ILE A 41 4.20 -34.29 -15.02
C ILE A 41 2.76 -33.99 -15.43
N THR A 42 2.26 -32.80 -15.09
CA THR A 42 0.91 -32.32 -15.48
C THR A 42 0.80 -32.23 -17.00
N LEU A 43 1.83 -31.69 -17.63
CA LEU A 43 1.92 -31.53 -19.08
C LEU A 43 1.92 -32.86 -19.81
N VAL A 44 2.77 -33.83 -19.39
CA VAL A 44 2.85 -35.19 -19.96
C VAL A 44 1.51 -35.89 -19.75
N SER A 45 0.91 -35.79 -18.58
CA SER A 45 -0.40 -36.39 -18.28
C SER A 45 -1.52 -35.75 -19.12
N LEU A 46 -1.48 -34.46 -19.34
CA LEU A 46 -2.44 -33.74 -20.19
C LEU A 46 -2.27 -34.13 -21.68
N THR A 47 -1.02 -34.23 -22.14
CA THR A 47 -0.69 -34.66 -23.51
C THR A 47 -1.19 -36.08 -23.77
N HIS A 48 -0.97 -36.98 -22.81
CA HIS A 48 -1.43 -38.37 -22.90
C HIS A 48 -2.96 -38.45 -22.83
N PHE A 49 -3.59 -37.63 -22.00
CA PHE A 49 -5.05 -37.51 -21.93
C PHE A 49 -5.65 -37.01 -23.26
N CYS A 50 -5.08 -35.96 -23.85
CA CYS A 50 -5.54 -35.46 -25.16
C CYS A 50 -5.36 -36.50 -26.24
N ARG A 51 -4.25 -37.27 -26.23
CA ARG A 51 -4.00 -38.37 -27.16
C ARG A 51 -5.02 -39.50 -27.00
N ARG A 52 -5.34 -39.90 -25.76
CA ARG A 52 -6.35 -40.97 -25.48
C ARG A 52 -7.79 -40.50 -25.72
N LEU A 53 -8.06 -39.22 -25.59
CA LEU A 53 -9.33 -38.61 -25.97
C LEU A 53 -9.61 -38.75 -27.48
N LEU A 54 -8.55 -38.71 -28.28
CA LEU A 54 -8.61 -38.91 -29.74
C LEU A 54 -8.71 -40.39 -30.14
N GLU A 55 -8.23 -41.33 -29.28
CA GLU A 55 -8.21 -42.75 -29.52
C GLU A 55 -9.48 -43.49 -29.06
N ASN A 56 -10.47 -42.81 -28.47
CA ASN A 56 -11.85 -43.28 -28.18
C ASN A 56 -12.02 -44.49 -27.25
N SER A 57 -11.12 -44.73 -26.27
CA SER A 57 -11.25 -45.81 -25.30
C SER A 57 -11.95 -45.37 -23.99
N SER A 58 -13.12 -45.96 -23.69
CA SER A 58 -14.02 -45.47 -22.63
C SER A 58 -13.60 -45.76 -21.18
N ASN A 59 -12.82 -46.80 -20.92
CA ASN A 59 -12.45 -47.18 -19.54
C ASN A 59 -11.19 -46.49 -19.03
N GLU A 60 -10.19 -46.30 -19.88
CA GLU A 60 -8.99 -45.54 -19.52
C GLU A 60 -9.28 -44.04 -19.36
N TYR A 61 -10.32 -43.51 -20.02
CA TYR A 61 -10.80 -42.16 -19.91
C TYR A 61 -11.24 -41.76 -18.49
N ARG A 62 -11.86 -42.71 -17.75
CA ARG A 62 -12.26 -42.44 -16.33
C ARG A 62 -11.04 -42.34 -15.40
N ALA A 63 -10.05 -43.24 -15.57
CA ALA A 63 -8.83 -43.22 -14.77
C ALA A 63 -8.01 -41.94 -15.04
N TYR A 64 -7.86 -41.52 -16.30
CA TYR A 64 -7.19 -40.28 -16.66
C TYR A 64 -7.89 -39.02 -16.15
N ARG A 65 -9.23 -38.99 -16.14
CA ARG A 65 -10.00 -37.90 -15.56
C ARG A 65 -9.74 -37.72 -14.07
N LEU A 66 -9.67 -38.82 -13.32
CA LEU A 66 -9.37 -38.81 -11.89
C LEU A 66 -7.94 -38.36 -11.63
N THR A 67 -6.98 -38.81 -12.43
CA THR A 67 -5.57 -38.45 -12.32
C THR A 67 -5.35 -36.95 -12.63
N LEU A 68 -5.98 -36.40 -13.69
CA LEU A 68 -5.90 -34.99 -14.02
C LEU A 68 -6.62 -34.10 -13.02
N GLY A 69 -7.75 -34.55 -12.49
CA GLY A 69 -8.43 -33.87 -11.39
C GLY A 69 -7.56 -33.81 -10.14
N ALA A 70 -6.93 -34.92 -9.77
CA ALA A 70 -6.03 -35.02 -8.64
C ALA A 70 -4.77 -34.13 -8.81
N LEU A 71 -4.14 -34.18 -10.02
CA LEU A 71 -2.98 -33.34 -10.36
C LEU A 71 -3.33 -31.85 -10.39
N GLY A 72 -4.48 -31.48 -10.95
CA GLY A 72 -4.97 -30.10 -10.96
C GLY A 72 -5.23 -29.58 -9.55
N THR A 73 -5.84 -30.41 -8.68
CA THR A 73 -6.07 -30.08 -7.27
C THR A 73 -4.76 -30.01 -6.50
N ALA A 74 -3.81 -30.92 -6.74
CA ALA A 74 -2.49 -30.88 -6.11
C ALA A 74 -1.69 -29.64 -6.53
N ASN A 75 -1.73 -29.26 -7.81
CA ASN A 75 -1.13 -28.02 -8.30
C ASN A 75 -1.78 -26.78 -7.67
N PHE A 76 -3.12 -26.76 -7.52
CA PHE A 76 -3.84 -25.65 -6.88
C PHE A 76 -3.47 -25.52 -5.40
N ILE A 77 -3.41 -26.64 -4.66
CA ILE A 77 -3.02 -26.63 -3.24
C ILE A 77 -1.55 -26.24 -3.08
N LEU A 78 -0.66 -26.73 -3.94
CA LEU A 78 0.74 -26.30 -3.96
C LEU A 78 0.85 -24.80 -4.24
N LEU A 79 0.10 -24.28 -5.18
CA LEU A 79 -0.01 -22.86 -5.50
C LEU A 79 -0.46 -22.05 -4.27
N VAL A 80 -1.52 -22.47 -3.60
CA VAL A 80 -2.05 -21.79 -2.41
C VAL A 80 -1.10 -21.91 -1.22
N SER A 81 -0.42 -23.05 -1.03
CA SER A 81 0.52 -23.24 0.07
C SER A 81 1.87 -22.51 -0.12
N LEU A 82 2.22 -22.17 -1.35
CA LEU A 82 3.41 -21.37 -1.68
C LEU A 82 3.13 -19.86 -1.67
N PHE A 83 1.84 -19.48 -1.71
CA PHE A 83 1.41 -18.09 -1.80
C PHE A 83 2.03 -17.16 -0.73
N PRO A 84 2.19 -17.58 0.55
CA PRO A 84 2.82 -16.74 1.56
C PRO A 84 4.35 -16.58 1.40
N ALA A 85 5.00 -17.51 0.68
CA ALA A 85 6.46 -17.56 0.63
C ALA A 85 7.06 -16.87 -0.61
N VAL A 86 6.31 -16.80 -1.72
CA VAL A 86 6.80 -16.26 -3.01
C VAL A 86 5.66 -15.56 -3.77
N PRO A 87 5.19 -14.37 -3.33
CA PRO A 87 3.99 -13.74 -3.91
C PRO A 87 4.09 -13.45 -5.41
N TYR A 88 5.26 -13.12 -5.93
CA TYR A 88 5.45 -12.73 -7.34
C TYR A 88 5.92 -13.86 -8.26
N GLY A 89 6.82 -14.71 -7.81
CA GLY A 89 7.30 -15.84 -8.62
C GLY A 89 6.17 -16.79 -9.01
N LEU A 90 5.15 -16.93 -8.16
CA LEU A 90 3.99 -17.79 -8.37
C LEU A 90 2.95 -17.20 -9.30
N TYR A 91 2.72 -15.91 -9.26
CA TYR A 91 1.85 -15.23 -10.22
C TYR A 91 2.40 -15.41 -11.65
N TRP A 92 3.71 -15.23 -11.83
CA TRP A 92 4.37 -15.45 -13.11
C TRP A 92 4.46 -16.92 -13.48
N ALA A 93 4.68 -17.82 -12.51
CA ALA A 93 4.64 -19.27 -12.75
C ALA A 93 3.23 -19.75 -13.13
N ALA A 94 2.18 -19.22 -12.48
CA ALA A 94 0.80 -19.51 -12.85
C ALA A 94 0.44 -18.96 -14.23
N LEU A 95 0.86 -17.74 -14.56
CA LEU A 95 0.68 -17.15 -15.89
C LEU A 95 1.52 -17.90 -16.95
N ALA A 96 2.77 -18.26 -16.65
CA ALA A 96 3.62 -19.02 -17.56
C ALA A 96 3.06 -20.44 -17.75
N THR A 97 2.55 -21.08 -16.69
CA THR A 97 1.90 -22.40 -16.77
C THR A 97 0.59 -22.33 -17.56
N LEU A 98 -0.21 -21.29 -17.38
CA LEU A 98 -1.41 -21.03 -18.17
C LEU A 98 -1.05 -20.70 -19.62
N GLY A 99 -0.03 -19.89 -19.85
CA GLY A 99 0.48 -19.54 -21.17
C GLY A 99 1.05 -20.77 -21.90
N ALA A 100 1.88 -21.58 -21.23
CA ALA A 100 2.39 -22.84 -21.76
C ALA A 100 1.26 -23.82 -22.08
N TRP A 101 0.26 -23.91 -21.20
CA TRP A 101 -0.94 -24.73 -21.42
C TRP A 101 -1.73 -24.26 -22.65
N LEU A 102 -1.92 -22.96 -22.83
CA LEU A 102 -2.58 -22.39 -24.01
C LEU A 102 -1.77 -22.60 -25.28
N VAL A 103 -0.44 -22.45 -25.23
CA VAL A 103 0.45 -22.72 -26.38
C VAL A 103 0.41 -24.20 -26.77
N ILE A 104 0.43 -25.10 -25.80
CA ILE A 104 0.37 -26.57 -26.08
C ILE A 104 -1.01 -26.96 -26.60
N LEU A 105 -2.08 -26.42 -26.03
CA LEU A 105 -3.42 -26.60 -26.56
C LEU A 105 -3.51 -26.09 -28.00
N PHE A 106 -2.92 -24.93 -28.30
CA PHE A 106 -2.85 -24.38 -29.65
C PHE A 106 -2.02 -25.24 -30.59
N MET A 107 -0.84 -25.71 -30.16
CA MET A 107 0.03 -26.60 -30.96
C MET A 107 -0.66 -27.94 -31.23
N HIS A 108 -1.35 -28.52 -30.26
CA HIS A 108 -2.09 -29.76 -30.44
C HIS A 108 -3.30 -29.61 -31.38
N VAL A 109 -4.03 -28.50 -31.26
CA VAL A 109 -5.12 -28.13 -32.17
C VAL A 109 -4.55 -27.93 -33.59
N PHE A 110 -3.41 -27.26 -33.70
CA PHE A 110 -2.76 -26.97 -34.98
C PHE A 110 -2.19 -28.26 -35.63
N ASP A 111 -1.57 -29.14 -34.84
CA ASP A 111 -1.02 -30.40 -35.32
C ASP A 111 -2.13 -31.41 -35.70
N ALA A 112 -3.21 -31.45 -34.91
CA ALA A 112 -4.42 -32.18 -35.23
C ALA A 112 -5.12 -31.65 -36.50
N LEU A 113 -4.99 -30.37 -36.81
CA LEU A 113 -5.50 -29.76 -38.05
C LEU A 113 -4.60 -30.06 -39.27
N ARG A 114 -3.34 -30.52 -39.10
CA ARG A 114 -2.38 -30.83 -40.16
C ARG A 114 -2.42 -32.27 -40.63
N LYS A 115 -2.94 -33.25 -39.86
CA LYS A 115 -2.94 -34.68 -40.20
C LYS A 115 -4.11 -35.06 -41.10
N PRO A 116 -3.96 -36.09 -41.99
CA PRO A 116 -5.06 -36.61 -42.80
C PRO A 116 -6.07 -37.33 -41.90
N GLY A 117 -7.18 -36.75 -41.68
CA GLY A 117 -8.24 -37.03 -40.70
C GLY A 117 -8.96 -35.77 -40.25
N LYS A 118 -8.64 -34.66 -40.90
CA LYS A 118 -9.12 -33.31 -40.62
C LYS A 118 -10.64 -33.15 -40.54
N GLU A 119 -11.39 -33.97 -41.26
CA GLU A 119 -12.86 -33.89 -41.23
C GLU A 119 -13.46 -34.39 -39.93
N GLN A 120 -12.90 -35.44 -39.34
CA GLN A 120 -13.38 -35.92 -38.03
C GLN A 120 -13.14 -34.94 -36.91
N ILE A 121 -11.96 -34.29 -36.86
CA ILE A 121 -11.61 -33.32 -35.84
C ILE A 121 -12.38 -32.01 -36.07
N ARG A 122 -12.46 -31.55 -37.32
CA ARG A 122 -13.35 -30.44 -37.71
C ARG A 122 -14.82 -30.71 -37.34
N HIS A 123 -15.25 -31.96 -37.51
CA HIS A 123 -16.60 -32.39 -37.14
C HIS A 123 -16.78 -32.42 -35.63
N VAL A 124 -15.81 -32.91 -34.84
CA VAL A 124 -15.83 -32.90 -33.37
C VAL A 124 -15.76 -31.48 -32.82
N ILE A 125 -14.89 -30.63 -33.34
CA ILE A 125 -14.82 -29.21 -32.95
C ILE A 125 -16.09 -28.50 -33.40
N ARG A 126 -16.57 -28.69 -34.61
CA ARG A 126 -17.82 -28.13 -35.10
C ARG A 126 -19.04 -28.67 -34.35
N SER A 127 -19.07 -29.95 -34.01
CA SER A 127 -20.18 -30.53 -33.25
C SER A 127 -20.16 -30.08 -31.80
N ARG A 128 -19.02 -29.94 -31.16
CA ARG A 128 -18.92 -29.38 -29.80
C ARG A 128 -19.22 -27.86 -29.75
N ILE A 129 -18.80 -27.10 -30.77
CA ILE A 129 -19.10 -25.68 -30.88
C ILE A 129 -20.52 -25.43 -31.40
N ARG A 130 -21.06 -26.28 -32.31
CA ARG A 130 -22.39 -26.13 -32.90
C ARG A 130 -23.53 -26.83 -32.15
N HIS A 131 -23.33 -28.03 -31.64
CA HIS A 131 -24.41 -28.86 -31.12
C HIS A 131 -24.60 -28.91 -29.62
N LYS A 132 -23.60 -28.52 -28.82
CA LYS A 132 -23.82 -28.23 -27.42
C LYS A 132 -23.58 -26.73 -27.23
N SER A 133 -24.50 -25.95 -27.77
CA SER A 133 -24.64 -24.57 -27.33
C SER A 133 -24.83 -24.58 -25.82
N TRP A 134 -23.74 -24.43 -25.07
CA TRP A 134 -23.88 -23.96 -23.70
C TRP A 134 -24.74 -22.73 -23.81
N PRO A 135 -25.84 -22.69 -23.08
CA PRO A 135 -26.67 -21.51 -23.12
C PRO A 135 -25.76 -20.35 -22.71
N PHE A 136 -25.52 -19.48 -23.67
CA PHE A 136 -24.83 -18.23 -23.43
C PHE A 136 -25.60 -17.48 -22.36
N ASN A 137 -24.94 -17.19 -21.22
CA ASN A 137 -25.55 -16.43 -20.13
C ASN A 137 -25.53 -14.95 -20.45
N GLY A 138 -26.28 -14.54 -21.49
CA GLY A 138 -26.29 -13.17 -21.97
C GLY A 138 -26.75 -12.17 -20.92
N ALA A 139 -27.74 -12.54 -20.10
CA ALA A 139 -28.21 -11.68 -19.02
C ALA A 139 -27.11 -11.43 -17.97
N PHE A 140 -26.29 -12.45 -17.62
CA PHE A 140 -25.15 -12.28 -16.73
C PHE A 140 -24.12 -11.32 -17.31
N TRP A 141 -23.75 -11.46 -18.58
CA TRP A 141 -22.73 -10.60 -19.19
C TRP A 141 -23.23 -9.17 -19.42
N VAL A 142 -24.53 -8.98 -19.68
CA VAL A 142 -25.12 -7.64 -19.69
C VAL A 142 -25.05 -7.01 -18.29
N LEU A 143 -25.37 -7.76 -17.24
CA LEU A 143 -25.23 -7.28 -15.86
C LEU A 143 -23.77 -6.90 -15.55
N VAL A 144 -22.81 -7.76 -15.90
CA VAL A 144 -21.37 -7.45 -15.72
C VAL A 144 -20.98 -6.17 -16.43
N LEU A 145 -21.37 -5.99 -17.69
CA LEU A 145 -21.08 -4.77 -18.45
C LEU A 145 -21.72 -3.53 -17.80
N VAL A 146 -22.99 -3.64 -17.37
CA VAL A 146 -23.67 -2.53 -16.69
C VAL A 146 -22.95 -2.15 -15.40
N LEU A 147 -22.56 -3.14 -14.56
CA LEU A 147 -21.83 -2.88 -13.33
C LEU A 147 -20.48 -2.21 -13.61
N LEU A 148 -19.74 -2.66 -14.63
CA LEU A 148 -18.48 -2.04 -15.05
C LEU A 148 -18.69 -0.60 -15.52
N LEU A 149 -19.71 -0.33 -16.31
CA LEU A 149 -20.03 1.02 -16.80
C LEU A 149 -20.47 1.95 -15.66
N VAL A 150 -21.32 1.48 -14.75
CA VAL A 150 -21.75 2.28 -13.58
C VAL A 150 -20.56 2.63 -12.69
N ARG A 151 -19.71 1.66 -12.40
CA ARG A 151 -18.45 1.89 -11.65
C ARG A 151 -17.58 2.92 -12.34
N ASP A 152 -17.46 2.80 -13.65
CA ASP A 152 -16.57 3.67 -14.43
C ASP A 152 -17.09 5.11 -14.54
N LEU A 153 -18.42 5.30 -14.60
CA LEU A 153 -19.02 6.63 -14.58
C LEU A 153 -18.65 7.42 -13.31
N THR A 154 -18.53 6.76 -12.17
CA THR A 154 -18.10 7.43 -10.93
C THR A 154 -16.68 7.96 -11.05
N SER A 155 -15.75 7.14 -11.54
CA SER A 155 -14.36 7.57 -11.75
C SER A 155 -14.20 8.60 -12.87
N PHE A 156 -15.09 8.57 -13.88
CA PHE A 156 -15.11 9.61 -14.92
C PHE A 156 -15.56 10.98 -14.39
N ALA A 157 -16.46 11.00 -13.41
CA ALA A 157 -16.92 12.25 -12.80
C ALA A 157 -15.81 13.00 -12.04
N GLU A 158 -14.77 12.30 -11.58
CA GLU A 158 -13.63 12.88 -10.87
C GLU A 158 -12.69 13.72 -11.77
N ILE A 159 -12.72 13.53 -13.08
CA ILE A 159 -11.95 14.35 -14.02
C ILE A 159 -12.60 15.73 -14.07
N LYS A 160 -11.92 16.76 -13.57
CA LYS A 160 -12.41 18.15 -13.56
C LYS A 160 -12.10 18.85 -14.90
N ASP A 161 -12.77 19.97 -15.14
CA ASP A 161 -12.49 20.94 -16.22
C ASP A 161 -12.49 20.39 -17.66
N LYS A 162 -13.14 19.24 -17.92
CA LYS A 162 -13.25 18.68 -19.25
C LYS A 162 -14.34 19.40 -20.09
N THR A 163 -14.02 19.67 -21.34
CA THR A 163 -15.00 20.19 -22.30
C THR A 163 -16.01 19.10 -22.69
N VAL A 164 -17.10 19.49 -23.30
CA VAL A 164 -18.13 18.56 -23.83
C VAL A 164 -17.50 17.59 -24.84
N TRP A 165 -16.63 18.09 -25.73
CA TRP A 165 -15.96 17.26 -26.72
C TRP A 165 -15.02 16.23 -26.10
N GLU A 166 -14.18 16.65 -25.14
CA GLU A 166 -13.31 15.74 -24.38
C GLU A 166 -14.13 14.68 -23.65
N SER A 167 -15.23 15.08 -23.03
CA SER A 167 -16.14 14.16 -22.33
C SER A 167 -16.70 13.09 -23.27
N LEU A 168 -17.16 13.47 -24.46
CA LEU A 168 -17.70 12.53 -25.44
C LEU A 168 -16.64 11.54 -25.94
N LEU A 169 -15.42 12.01 -26.25
CA LEU A 169 -14.34 11.14 -26.69
C LEU A 169 -13.91 10.16 -25.60
N LEU A 170 -13.77 10.61 -24.36
CA LEU A 170 -13.33 9.77 -23.26
C LEU A 170 -14.40 8.73 -22.89
N ILE A 171 -15.69 9.11 -22.83
CA ILE A 171 -16.80 8.19 -22.61
C ILE A 171 -16.84 7.13 -23.72
N LEU A 172 -16.68 7.54 -24.98
CA LEU A 172 -16.62 6.60 -26.10
C LEU A 172 -15.47 5.59 -25.92
N GLY A 173 -14.28 6.05 -25.54
CA GLY A 173 -13.12 5.20 -25.27
C GLY A 173 -13.37 4.18 -24.17
N ARG A 174 -14.00 4.59 -23.08
CA ARG A 174 -14.37 3.74 -21.96
C ARG A 174 -15.40 2.68 -22.36
N VAL A 175 -16.45 3.07 -23.08
CA VAL A 175 -17.48 2.15 -23.57
C VAL A 175 -16.87 1.12 -24.55
N LEU A 176 -16.03 1.54 -25.46
CA LEU A 176 -15.33 0.64 -26.39
C LEU A 176 -14.42 -0.34 -25.66
N SER A 177 -13.65 0.14 -24.68
CA SER A 177 -12.71 -0.67 -23.91
C SER A 177 -13.43 -1.66 -23.00
N LEU A 178 -14.41 -1.23 -22.22
CA LEU A 178 -15.18 -2.10 -21.32
C LEU A 178 -16.03 -3.10 -22.12
N GLY A 179 -16.65 -2.66 -23.21
CA GLY A 179 -17.37 -3.55 -24.14
C GLY A 179 -16.44 -4.59 -24.75
N GLY A 180 -15.27 -4.19 -25.23
CA GLY A 180 -14.27 -5.11 -25.78
C GLY A 180 -13.73 -6.10 -24.75
N PHE A 181 -13.42 -5.62 -23.55
CA PHE A 181 -13.01 -6.49 -22.43
C PHE A 181 -14.11 -7.53 -22.08
N THR A 182 -15.36 -7.08 -22.02
CA THR A 182 -16.50 -7.98 -21.76
C THR A 182 -16.63 -9.03 -22.85
N VAL A 183 -16.51 -8.66 -24.13
CA VAL A 183 -16.58 -9.62 -25.26
C VAL A 183 -15.39 -10.58 -25.23
N ALA A 184 -14.18 -10.11 -24.89
CA ALA A 184 -13.01 -10.98 -24.71
C ALA A 184 -13.25 -12.00 -23.59
N ALA A 185 -13.78 -11.56 -22.44
CA ALA A 185 -14.13 -12.43 -21.32
C ALA A 185 -15.22 -13.46 -21.70
N ILE A 186 -16.21 -13.08 -22.50
CA ILE A 186 -17.19 -13.98 -23.07
C ILE A 186 -16.52 -15.05 -23.94
N LEU A 187 -15.64 -14.65 -24.86
CA LEU A 187 -14.95 -15.58 -25.75
C LEU A 187 -14.06 -16.57 -24.98
N ILE A 188 -13.30 -16.08 -24.01
CA ILE A 188 -12.45 -16.91 -23.14
C ILE A 188 -13.32 -17.87 -22.34
N SER A 189 -14.36 -17.37 -21.68
CA SER A 189 -15.29 -18.18 -20.87
C SER A 189 -15.98 -19.25 -21.70
N HIS A 190 -16.41 -18.88 -22.91
CA HIS A 190 -17.05 -19.82 -23.83
C HIS A 190 -16.08 -20.92 -24.29
N ALA A 191 -14.83 -20.56 -24.61
CA ALA A 191 -13.79 -21.51 -24.94
C ALA A 191 -13.50 -22.45 -23.76
N LEU A 192 -13.30 -21.91 -22.56
CA LEU A 192 -13.07 -22.71 -21.36
C LEU A 192 -14.21 -23.69 -21.09
N LEU A 193 -15.47 -23.25 -21.16
CA LEU A 193 -16.63 -24.11 -20.95
C LEU A 193 -16.83 -25.15 -22.05
N ALA A 194 -16.49 -24.82 -23.31
CA ALA A 194 -16.59 -25.75 -24.44
C ALA A 194 -15.58 -26.90 -24.34
N PHE A 195 -14.39 -26.62 -23.83
CA PHE A 195 -13.30 -27.59 -23.68
C PHE A 195 -13.27 -28.28 -22.32
N SER A 196 -14.00 -27.78 -21.32
CA SER A 196 -14.03 -28.35 -19.98
C SER A 196 -14.88 -29.63 -19.90
N PRO A 197 -14.35 -30.71 -19.37
CA PRO A 197 -15.15 -31.91 -19.06
C PRO A 197 -16.20 -31.57 -17.99
N PRO A 198 -17.30 -32.35 -17.89
CA PRO A 198 -18.40 -32.04 -16.95
C PRO A 198 -17.98 -31.82 -15.50
N CYS A 199 -16.93 -32.53 -15.04
CA CYS A 199 -16.42 -32.41 -13.66
C CYS A 199 -15.64 -31.10 -13.38
N THR A 200 -15.04 -30.49 -14.41
CA THR A 200 -14.28 -29.23 -14.27
C THR A 200 -15.10 -27.99 -14.61
N ARG A 201 -16.35 -28.13 -14.97
CA ARG A 201 -17.21 -26.99 -15.31
C ARG A 201 -17.55 -26.11 -14.13
N TRP A 202 -17.73 -26.70 -12.95
CA TRP A 202 -18.01 -25.96 -11.73
C TRP A 202 -16.87 -25.00 -11.36
N PRO A 203 -15.61 -25.41 -11.30
CA PRO A 203 -14.49 -24.49 -11.12
C PRO A 203 -14.44 -23.37 -12.17
N VAL A 204 -14.73 -23.71 -13.44
CA VAL A 204 -14.76 -22.70 -14.53
C VAL A 204 -15.90 -21.68 -14.31
N ILE A 205 -17.10 -22.15 -13.94
CA ILE A 205 -18.22 -21.26 -13.64
C ILE A 205 -17.92 -20.39 -12.43
N ALA A 206 -17.32 -20.97 -11.38
CA ALA A 206 -16.89 -20.21 -10.21
C ALA A 206 -15.88 -19.12 -10.59
N GLY A 207 -14.87 -19.45 -11.43
CA GLY A 207 -13.91 -18.49 -11.96
C GLY A 207 -14.58 -17.36 -12.77
N ILE A 208 -15.57 -17.69 -13.61
CA ILE A 208 -16.34 -16.69 -14.37
C ILE A 208 -17.10 -15.76 -13.44
N VAL A 209 -17.73 -16.30 -12.39
CA VAL A 209 -18.48 -15.52 -11.39
C VAL A 209 -17.58 -14.67 -10.52
N LEU A 210 -16.33 -15.12 -10.27
CA LEU A 210 -15.36 -14.34 -9.52
C LEU A 210 -14.92 -13.06 -10.25
N ILE A 211 -14.90 -13.05 -11.59
CA ILE A 211 -14.47 -11.86 -12.36
C ILE A 211 -15.24 -10.59 -11.95
N PRO A 212 -16.59 -10.53 -12.02
CA PRO A 212 -17.31 -9.35 -11.58
C PRO A 212 -17.17 -9.06 -10.09
N LEU A 213 -17.05 -10.09 -9.24
CA LEU A 213 -16.83 -9.90 -7.81
C LEU A 213 -15.48 -9.25 -7.52
N VAL A 214 -14.41 -9.70 -8.18
CA VAL A 214 -13.08 -9.08 -8.06
C VAL A 214 -13.12 -7.64 -8.56
N VAL A 215 -13.80 -7.36 -9.67
CA VAL A 215 -13.95 -5.98 -10.18
C VAL A 215 -14.75 -5.11 -9.20
N LEU A 216 -15.81 -5.63 -8.60
CA LEU A 216 -16.59 -4.90 -7.59
C LEU A 216 -15.79 -4.70 -6.30
N ALA A 217 -15.04 -5.71 -5.86
CA ALA A 217 -14.15 -5.60 -4.70
C ALA A 217 -13.02 -4.59 -4.94
N ASP A 218 -12.39 -4.61 -6.13
CA ASP A 218 -11.40 -3.61 -6.52
C ASP A 218 -12.01 -2.20 -6.59
N SER A 219 -13.26 -2.11 -7.06
CA SER A 219 -13.97 -0.84 -7.09
C SER A 219 -14.27 -0.30 -5.70
N ALA A 220 -14.68 -1.18 -4.78
CA ALA A 220 -14.90 -0.82 -3.38
C ALA A 220 -13.58 -0.42 -2.71
N ALA A 221 -12.51 -1.20 -2.90
CA ALA A 221 -11.18 -0.89 -2.39
C ALA A 221 -10.70 0.49 -2.87
N ASN A 222 -10.85 0.77 -4.17
CA ASN A 222 -10.51 2.09 -4.70
C ASN A 222 -11.41 3.22 -4.19
N LEU A 223 -12.69 2.95 -3.92
CA LEU A 223 -13.62 3.96 -3.41
C LEU A 223 -13.35 4.31 -1.94
N TYR A 224 -13.10 3.30 -1.10
CA TYR A 224 -12.96 3.48 0.35
C TYR A 224 -11.51 3.74 0.79
N TRP A 225 -10.55 3.02 0.22
CA TRP A 225 -9.13 3.11 0.62
C TRP A 225 -8.23 3.78 -0.43
N HIS A 226 -8.80 4.19 -1.58
CA HIS A 226 -8.06 4.76 -2.71
C HIS A 226 -6.88 3.89 -3.17
N GLN A 227 -6.97 2.59 -2.92
CA GLN A 227 -5.97 1.59 -3.27
C GLN A 227 -6.58 0.49 -4.13
N PRO A 228 -5.85 -0.03 -5.13
CA PRO A 228 -6.25 -1.23 -5.85
C PRO A 228 -6.33 -2.43 -4.91
N LEU A 229 -7.29 -3.33 -5.14
CA LEU A 229 -7.43 -4.57 -4.35
C LEU A 229 -6.13 -5.39 -4.30
N VAL A 230 -5.35 -5.39 -5.38
CA VAL A 230 -4.05 -6.07 -5.44
C VAL A 230 -3.06 -5.48 -4.44
N ASP A 231 -3.04 -4.17 -4.26
CA ASP A 231 -2.16 -3.50 -3.32
C ASP A 231 -2.58 -3.81 -1.87
N LEU A 232 -3.90 -3.87 -1.59
CA LEU A 232 -4.41 -4.30 -0.29
C LEU A 232 -4.02 -5.76 0.02
N ILE A 233 -4.19 -6.67 -0.95
CA ILE A 233 -3.80 -8.08 -0.77
C ILE A 233 -2.28 -8.20 -0.55
N ASN A 234 -1.48 -7.44 -1.29
CA ASN A 234 -0.03 -7.41 -1.09
C ASN A 234 0.36 -6.91 0.30
N ASN A 235 -0.39 -5.96 0.85
CA ASN A 235 -0.18 -5.48 2.22
C ASN A 235 -0.40 -6.57 3.26
N LEU A 236 -1.45 -7.37 3.10
CA LEU A 236 -1.76 -8.51 3.98
C LEU A 236 -0.64 -9.57 4.01
N THR A 237 0.21 -9.62 2.98
CA THR A 237 1.22 -10.67 2.81
C THR A 237 2.67 -10.18 2.91
N LEU A 238 2.90 -8.87 3.10
CA LEU A 238 4.23 -8.25 3.03
C LEU A 238 5.22 -8.82 4.04
N ASP A 239 4.75 -9.17 5.23
CA ASP A 239 5.60 -9.64 6.32
C ASP A 239 5.77 -11.17 6.34
N GLY A 240 5.25 -11.86 5.31
CA GLY A 240 5.25 -13.31 5.26
C GLY A 240 4.34 -13.98 6.29
N LYS A 241 3.61 -13.18 7.08
CA LYS A 241 2.55 -13.61 7.98
C LYS A 241 1.25 -12.99 7.50
N PHE A 242 0.24 -13.83 7.33
CA PHE A 242 -1.11 -13.37 7.03
C PHE A 242 -1.79 -13.04 8.36
N ASP A 243 -1.76 -11.79 8.75
CA ASP A 243 -2.46 -11.29 9.93
C ASP A 243 -3.76 -10.58 9.55
N MET A 244 -4.79 -11.39 9.28
CA MET A 244 -6.13 -10.85 8.98
C MET A 244 -6.70 -10.07 10.16
N ARG A 245 -6.36 -10.44 11.40
CA ARG A 245 -6.93 -9.78 12.59
C ARG A 245 -6.35 -8.39 12.76
N GLY A 246 -5.04 -8.25 12.71
CA GLY A 246 -4.38 -6.94 12.81
C GLY A 246 -4.79 -5.99 11.69
N GLU A 247 -4.94 -6.50 10.46
CA GLU A 247 -5.39 -5.65 9.34
C GLU A 247 -6.87 -5.25 9.45
N LEU A 248 -7.74 -6.12 9.98
CA LEU A 248 -9.14 -5.76 10.25
C LEU A 248 -9.25 -4.74 11.39
N GLU A 249 -8.47 -4.90 12.46
CA GLU A 249 -8.38 -3.97 13.57
C GLU A 249 -7.81 -2.61 13.09
N ALA A 250 -6.73 -2.63 12.29
CA ALA A 250 -6.17 -1.43 11.65
C ALA A 250 -7.15 -0.76 10.68
N ALA A 251 -8.04 -1.52 10.04
CA ALA A 251 -9.12 -0.99 9.21
C ALA A 251 -10.37 -0.56 10.01
N GLY A 252 -10.33 -0.56 11.34
CA GLY A 252 -11.47 -0.24 12.20
C GLY A 252 -12.64 -1.24 12.09
N ILE A 253 -12.40 -2.43 11.53
CA ILE A 253 -13.40 -3.47 11.33
C ILE A 253 -13.49 -4.34 12.58
N ARG A 254 -14.58 -4.22 13.33
CA ARG A 254 -14.82 -4.95 14.59
C ARG A 254 -15.24 -6.41 14.42
N GLN A 255 -15.53 -6.84 13.20
CA GLN A 255 -15.96 -8.20 12.89
C GLN A 255 -14.80 -9.18 13.00
N SER A 256 -15.07 -10.34 13.59
CA SER A 256 -14.05 -11.40 13.67
C SER A 256 -13.68 -11.92 12.27
N PRO A 257 -12.45 -12.43 12.08
CA PRO A 257 -12.04 -13.03 10.80
C PRO A 257 -13.00 -14.11 10.28
N LEU A 258 -13.62 -14.87 11.18
CA LEU A 258 -14.64 -15.86 10.83
C LEU A 258 -15.90 -15.21 10.24
N GLN A 259 -16.40 -14.13 10.84
CA GLN A 259 -17.58 -13.41 10.35
C GLN A 259 -17.32 -12.82 8.97
N VAL A 260 -16.14 -12.22 8.76
CA VAL A 260 -15.74 -11.68 7.45
C VAL A 260 -15.63 -12.80 6.41
N THR A 261 -15.01 -13.93 6.77
CA THR A 261 -14.90 -15.10 5.88
C THR A 261 -16.28 -15.63 5.50
N LEU A 262 -17.19 -15.79 6.45
CA LEU A 262 -18.57 -16.26 6.20
C LEU A 262 -19.34 -15.26 5.31
N ALA A 263 -19.17 -13.96 5.52
CA ALA A 263 -19.77 -12.94 4.66
C ALA A 263 -19.28 -13.03 3.22
N VAL A 264 -17.97 -13.18 3.02
CA VAL A 264 -17.36 -13.36 1.67
C VAL A 264 -17.89 -14.63 1.00
N LEU A 265 -17.92 -15.75 1.72
CA LEU A 265 -18.49 -17.00 1.18
C LEU A 265 -19.99 -16.86 0.85
N GLY A 266 -20.74 -16.12 1.66
CA GLY A 266 -22.14 -15.78 1.40
C GLY A 266 -22.31 -14.98 0.12
N VAL A 267 -21.49 -13.96 -0.10
CA VAL A 267 -21.48 -13.15 -1.33
C VAL A 267 -21.15 -14.01 -2.56
N ILE A 268 -20.17 -14.89 -2.46
CA ILE A 268 -19.80 -15.82 -3.54
C ILE A 268 -20.99 -16.77 -3.84
N ALA A 269 -21.62 -17.32 -2.81
CA ALA A 269 -22.79 -18.21 -2.98
C ALA A 269 -23.98 -17.49 -3.64
N LEU A 270 -24.25 -16.25 -3.23
CA LEU A 270 -25.28 -15.40 -3.86
C LEU A 270 -24.96 -15.10 -5.32
N ALA A 271 -23.71 -14.78 -5.64
CA ALA A 271 -23.28 -14.50 -7.01
C ALA A 271 -23.37 -15.75 -7.91
N VAL A 272 -23.03 -16.93 -7.38
CA VAL A 272 -23.23 -18.21 -8.09
C VAL A 272 -24.75 -18.49 -8.29
N GLY A 273 -25.57 -18.26 -7.27
CA GLY A 273 -27.02 -18.37 -7.38
C GLY A 273 -27.60 -17.41 -8.43
N ALA A 274 -27.15 -16.15 -8.42
CA ALA A 274 -27.53 -15.15 -9.41
C ALA A 274 -27.12 -15.56 -10.84
N TYR A 275 -25.93 -16.13 -11.02
CA TYR A 275 -25.46 -16.66 -12.30
C TYR A 275 -26.44 -17.66 -12.89
N PHE A 276 -26.91 -18.63 -12.09
CA PHE A 276 -27.89 -19.63 -12.56
C PHE A 276 -29.29 -19.06 -12.76
N GLY A 277 -29.72 -18.11 -11.94
CA GLY A 277 -30.98 -17.36 -12.14
C GLY A 277 -30.96 -16.61 -13.48
N LEU A 278 -29.88 -15.86 -13.74
CA LEU A 278 -29.68 -15.14 -15.00
C LEU A 278 -29.53 -16.07 -16.21
N GLN A 279 -29.00 -17.27 -16.00
CA GLN A 279 -28.94 -18.30 -17.05
C GLN A 279 -30.33 -18.78 -17.44
N ARG A 280 -31.26 -18.96 -16.48
CA ARG A 280 -32.67 -19.29 -16.77
C ARG A 280 -33.34 -18.17 -17.58
N LEU A 281 -33.09 -16.92 -17.19
CA LEU A 281 -33.57 -15.74 -17.89
C LEU A 281 -33.04 -15.66 -19.33
N SER A 282 -31.75 -15.90 -19.53
CA SER A 282 -31.12 -15.93 -20.83
C SER A 282 -31.70 -17.01 -21.74
N ARG A 283 -32.09 -18.17 -21.19
CA ARG A 283 -32.77 -19.22 -21.93
C ARG A 283 -34.22 -18.80 -22.31
N LYS A 284 -34.95 -18.18 -21.39
CA LYS A 284 -36.30 -17.71 -21.62
C LYS A 284 -36.36 -16.68 -22.78
N PHE A 285 -35.44 -15.76 -22.81
CA PHE A 285 -35.34 -14.73 -23.86
C PHE A 285 -34.50 -15.14 -25.09
N ASN A 286 -34.09 -16.42 -25.17
CA ASN A 286 -33.29 -16.98 -26.26
C ASN A 286 -32.04 -16.11 -26.63
N LEU A 287 -31.39 -15.56 -25.61
CA LEU A 287 -30.20 -14.77 -25.80
C LEU A 287 -29.06 -15.68 -26.25
N ARG A 288 -28.69 -15.58 -27.52
CA ARG A 288 -27.62 -16.37 -28.16
C ARG A 288 -26.63 -15.47 -28.85
N LEU A 289 -25.35 -15.67 -28.55
CA LEU A 289 -24.26 -15.01 -29.28
C LEU A 289 -23.48 -16.07 -30.05
N ARG A 290 -23.41 -15.94 -31.38
CA ARG A 290 -22.56 -16.80 -32.21
C ARG A 290 -21.10 -16.39 -32.02
N THR A 291 -20.19 -17.37 -31.87
CA THR A 291 -18.76 -17.11 -31.68
C THR A 291 -18.17 -16.22 -32.78
N SER A 292 -18.56 -16.44 -34.03
CA SER A 292 -18.11 -15.59 -35.16
C SER A 292 -18.57 -14.13 -35.02
N ARG A 293 -19.78 -13.88 -34.54
CA ARG A 293 -20.26 -12.52 -34.28
C ARG A 293 -19.53 -11.89 -33.10
N ALA A 294 -19.24 -12.66 -32.06
CA ALA A 294 -18.47 -12.18 -30.90
C ALA A 294 -17.03 -11.78 -31.32
N VAL A 295 -16.36 -12.60 -32.17
CA VAL A 295 -15.03 -12.27 -32.70
C VAL A 295 -15.06 -11.00 -33.55
N LEU A 296 -16.04 -10.87 -34.47
CA LEU A 296 -16.19 -9.67 -35.25
C LEU A 296 -16.49 -8.44 -34.38
N MET A 297 -17.34 -8.60 -33.36
CA MET A 297 -17.67 -7.53 -32.41
C MET A 297 -16.44 -7.10 -31.60
N PHE A 298 -15.65 -8.06 -31.12
CA PHE A 298 -14.37 -7.78 -30.47
C PHE A 298 -13.41 -7.00 -31.37
N GLY A 299 -13.24 -7.47 -32.62
CA GLY A 299 -12.38 -6.78 -33.61
C GLY A 299 -12.85 -5.36 -33.90
N GLY A 300 -14.17 -5.15 -34.05
CA GLY A 300 -14.73 -3.83 -34.24
C GLY A 300 -14.56 -2.89 -33.04
N LEU A 301 -14.79 -3.39 -31.82
CA LEU A 301 -14.58 -2.62 -30.59
C LEU A 301 -13.10 -2.27 -30.40
N TRP A 302 -12.22 -3.22 -30.69
CA TRP A 302 -10.77 -3.00 -30.58
C TRP A 302 -10.28 -1.96 -31.59
N MET A 303 -10.66 -2.08 -32.88
CA MET A 303 -10.33 -1.07 -33.90
C MET A 303 -10.92 0.29 -33.55
N GLY A 304 -12.16 0.32 -33.06
CA GLY A 304 -12.81 1.55 -32.60
C GLY A 304 -12.04 2.20 -31.45
N ALA A 305 -11.55 1.39 -30.49
CA ALA A 305 -10.75 1.88 -29.39
C ALA A 305 -9.40 2.46 -29.85
N ILE A 306 -8.73 1.84 -30.83
CA ILE A 306 -7.50 2.38 -31.42
C ILE A 306 -7.75 3.72 -32.07
N VAL A 307 -8.80 3.82 -32.90
CA VAL A 307 -9.16 5.09 -33.57
C VAL A 307 -9.50 6.17 -32.55
N GLN A 308 -10.32 5.83 -31.54
CA GLN A 308 -10.68 6.76 -30.47
C GLN A 308 -9.46 7.25 -29.70
N GLN A 309 -8.53 6.35 -29.33
CA GLN A 309 -7.29 6.73 -28.65
C GLN A 309 -6.44 7.68 -29.51
N SER A 310 -6.29 7.37 -30.81
CA SER A 310 -5.54 8.20 -31.71
C SER A 310 -6.14 9.61 -31.83
N LEU A 311 -7.47 9.70 -31.90
CA LEU A 311 -8.17 10.98 -31.90
C LEU A 311 -7.99 11.74 -30.57
N SER A 312 -8.07 11.03 -29.44
CA SER A 312 -7.90 11.63 -28.12
C SER A 312 -6.50 12.20 -27.91
N MET A 313 -5.45 11.52 -28.41
CA MET A 313 -4.07 12.02 -28.35
C MET A 313 -3.87 13.37 -29.02
N VAL A 314 -4.67 13.69 -30.08
CA VAL A 314 -4.56 14.91 -30.81
C VAL A 314 -5.51 16.02 -30.33
N SER A 315 -6.66 15.64 -29.76
CA SER A 315 -7.77 16.58 -29.52
C SER A 315 -8.15 16.74 -28.04
N VAL A 316 -7.60 15.95 -27.14
CA VAL A 316 -7.81 16.07 -25.70
C VAL A 316 -6.62 16.79 -25.08
N ARG A 317 -6.88 17.75 -24.20
CA ARG A 317 -5.82 18.46 -23.48
C ARG A 317 -4.99 17.49 -22.63
N LYS A 318 -3.69 17.77 -22.49
CA LYS A 318 -2.72 16.90 -21.82
C LYS A 318 -3.13 16.59 -20.38
N GLU A 319 -3.61 17.58 -19.64
CA GLU A 319 -4.03 17.45 -18.25
C GLU A 319 -5.24 16.51 -18.11
N VAL A 320 -6.23 16.68 -18.98
CA VAL A 320 -7.43 15.83 -19.02
C VAL A 320 -7.08 14.40 -19.43
N TRP A 321 -6.14 14.25 -20.39
CA TRP A 321 -5.64 12.94 -20.81
C TRP A 321 -4.86 12.22 -19.71
N GLN A 322 -4.03 12.94 -18.93
CA GLN A 322 -3.33 12.41 -17.79
C GLN A 322 -4.30 11.96 -16.67
N ALA A 323 -5.32 12.79 -16.37
CA ALA A 323 -6.37 12.45 -15.43
C ALA A 323 -7.17 11.20 -15.87
N GLU A 324 -7.45 11.07 -17.19
CA GLU A 324 -8.07 9.86 -17.75
C GLU A 324 -7.23 8.62 -17.49
N HIS A 325 -5.92 8.66 -17.75
CA HIS A 325 -5.02 7.53 -17.49
C HIS A 325 -4.85 7.20 -16.01
N ALA A 326 -4.97 8.18 -15.13
CA ALA A 326 -4.95 7.96 -13.69
C ALA A 326 -6.22 7.27 -13.19
N THR A 327 -7.37 7.60 -13.78
CA THR A 327 -8.68 7.10 -13.33
C THR A 327 -9.15 5.84 -14.07
N PHE A 328 -8.71 5.64 -15.32
CA PHE A 328 -9.09 4.50 -16.16
C PHE A 328 -7.88 3.69 -16.59
N SER A 329 -7.70 2.49 -16.00
CA SER A 329 -6.54 1.64 -16.23
C SER A 329 -6.75 0.55 -17.28
N ILE A 330 -7.99 0.33 -17.77
CA ILE A 330 -8.36 -0.74 -18.69
C ILE A 330 -8.55 -0.18 -20.10
N HIS A 331 -7.45 0.09 -20.80
CA HIS A 331 -7.49 0.49 -22.22
C HIS A 331 -7.36 -0.72 -23.14
N LEU A 332 -8.29 -0.86 -24.08
CA LEU A 332 -8.27 -1.94 -25.08
C LEU A 332 -7.29 -1.69 -26.22
N GLY A 333 -6.84 -0.44 -26.40
CA GLY A 333 -5.89 -0.06 -27.45
C GLY A 333 -4.51 -0.68 -27.24
N LEU A 334 -3.80 -1.00 -28.32
CA LEU A 334 -2.41 -1.47 -28.28
C LEU A 334 -1.42 -0.35 -27.96
N LEU A 335 -1.81 0.88 -28.23
CA LEU A 335 -1.05 2.06 -27.89
C LEU A 335 -1.35 2.35 -26.42
N ARG A 336 -0.37 2.13 -25.55
CA ARG A 336 -0.29 2.91 -24.33
C ARG A 336 0.32 4.24 -24.76
N PRO A 337 -0.47 5.28 -25.01
CA PRO A 337 0.14 6.57 -25.19
C PRO A 337 0.86 6.86 -23.89
N ASP A 338 2.16 7.09 -24.00
CA ASP A 338 2.87 7.77 -22.94
C ASP A 338 2.07 9.05 -22.66
N PRO A 339 1.57 9.29 -21.45
CA PRO A 339 0.81 10.50 -21.16
C PRO A 339 1.65 11.77 -21.34
N GLY A 340 2.81 11.66 -21.97
CA GLY A 340 3.75 12.76 -22.16
C GLY A 340 4.34 13.24 -20.84
N LEU A 341 4.34 12.38 -19.82
CA LEU A 341 5.05 12.65 -18.56
C LEU A 341 6.54 12.53 -18.83
N GLU A 342 7.31 13.49 -18.34
CA GLU A 342 8.76 13.38 -18.39
C GLU A 342 9.20 12.23 -17.51
N LYS A 343 9.93 11.30 -18.10
CA LYS A 343 10.47 10.13 -17.47
C LYS A 343 11.89 10.41 -16.99
N LEU A 344 12.12 10.23 -15.70
CA LEU A 344 13.43 10.39 -15.09
C LEU A 344 14.01 9.03 -14.75
N SER A 345 15.24 8.80 -15.16
CA SER A 345 16.08 7.70 -14.66
C SER A 345 16.71 8.14 -13.36
N VAL A 346 16.43 7.41 -12.28
CA VAL A 346 16.87 7.75 -10.94
C VAL A 346 17.64 6.60 -10.30
N ARG A 347 18.60 6.95 -9.44
CA ARG A 347 19.20 6.03 -8.49
C ARG A 347 19.24 6.75 -7.15
N PHE A 348 18.54 6.22 -6.16
CA PHE A 348 18.55 6.77 -4.82
C PHE A 348 19.87 6.46 -4.11
N ILE A 349 20.39 7.44 -3.40
CA ILE A 349 21.43 7.25 -2.40
C ILE A 349 20.72 6.77 -1.14
N LEU A 350 21.04 5.56 -0.72
CA LEU A 350 20.67 5.08 0.60
C LEU A 350 21.71 5.63 1.56
N THR A 351 21.35 6.70 2.25
CA THR A 351 22.22 7.38 3.20
C THR A 351 22.70 6.42 4.27
N GLN A 352 23.96 6.48 4.60
CA GLN A 352 24.72 5.58 5.47
C GLN A 352 24.45 4.09 5.23
N THR A 353 25.42 3.43 4.67
CA THR A 353 25.41 1.96 4.58
C THR A 353 25.48 1.37 5.99
N ARG A 354 24.96 0.16 6.17
CA ARG A 354 25.10 -0.57 7.44
C ARG A 354 26.55 -0.71 7.89
N SER A 355 27.50 -0.82 6.96
CA SER A 355 28.93 -0.90 7.26
C SER A 355 29.43 0.38 7.91
N GLU A 356 29.03 1.54 7.41
CA GLU A 356 29.37 2.85 7.98
C GLU A 356 28.73 3.05 9.36
N GLU A 357 27.46 2.67 9.52
CA GLU A 357 26.77 2.69 10.82
C GLU A 357 27.52 1.83 11.86
N GLU A 358 27.90 0.61 11.49
CA GLU A 358 28.63 -0.30 12.39
C GLU A 358 30.04 0.23 12.71
N GLN A 359 30.70 0.85 11.74
CA GLN A 359 31.99 1.48 11.97
C GLN A 359 31.87 2.63 12.97
N LEU A 360 30.94 3.56 12.78
CA LEU A 360 30.69 4.66 13.72
C LEU A 360 30.32 4.17 15.12
N LEU A 361 29.56 3.08 15.20
CA LEU A 361 29.24 2.46 16.48
C LEU A 361 30.41 1.68 17.08
N SER A 362 31.42 1.25 16.32
CA SER A 362 32.59 0.58 16.85
C SER A 362 33.63 1.56 17.43
N ASP A 363 33.63 2.79 16.98
CA ASP A 363 34.50 3.84 17.47
C ASP A 363 34.26 4.15 18.95
N PRO A 364 35.31 4.59 19.71
CA PRO A 364 35.11 5.15 21.05
C PRO A 364 34.23 6.39 20.99
N LEU A 365 33.13 6.36 21.72
CA LEU A 365 32.20 7.50 21.77
C LEU A 365 32.66 8.53 22.82
N PRO A 366 32.43 9.83 22.59
CA PRO A 366 32.74 10.86 23.55
C PRO A 366 31.81 10.73 24.78
N ALA A 367 32.32 11.09 25.94
CA ALA A 367 31.47 11.28 27.10
C ALA A 367 30.59 12.52 26.89
N LEU A 368 29.29 12.36 27.05
CA LEU A 368 28.37 13.49 26.97
C LEU A 368 28.51 14.38 28.21
N GLU A 369 28.70 15.68 28.01
CA GLU A 369 28.71 16.64 29.12
C GLU A 369 27.36 16.73 29.84
N ARG A 370 26.28 16.56 29.07
CA ARG A 370 24.88 16.62 29.55
C ARG A 370 24.07 15.52 28.92
N LYS A 371 23.23 14.90 29.74
CA LYS A 371 22.31 13.84 29.31
C LYS A 371 20.89 14.24 29.68
N PRO A 372 20.21 15.09 28.91
CA PRO A 372 18.80 15.41 29.16
C PRO A 372 17.92 14.18 28.98
N ASP A 373 16.74 14.15 29.62
CA ASP A 373 15.71 13.21 29.19
C ASP A 373 15.16 13.62 27.84
N ILE A 374 14.83 12.66 26.98
CA ILE A 374 14.28 12.85 25.65
C ILE A 374 12.89 12.23 25.64
N TYR A 375 11.86 13.06 25.45
CA TYR A 375 10.48 12.61 25.27
C TYR A 375 10.08 12.79 23.82
N ILE A 376 9.69 11.69 23.15
CA ILE A 376 9.13 11.71 21.81
C ILE A 376 7.69 11.22 21.92
N VAL A 377 6.73 12.12 21.77
CA VAL A 377 5.31 11.79 21.71
C VAL A 377 4.88 11.85 20.26
N MET A 378 4.44 10.73 19.75
CA MET A 378 3.89 10.60 18.41
C MET A 378 2.39 10.35 18.49
N VAL A 379 1.62 11.20 17.84
CA VAL A 379 0.18 11.09 17.75
C VAL A 379 -0.21 10.59 16.38
N GLU A 380 -0.95 9.50 16.34
CA GLU A 380 -1.47 8.89 15.12
C GLU A 380 -2.40 9.87 14.37
N THR A 381 -2.20 10.05 13.06
CA THR A 381 -3.03 10.88 12.16
C THR A 381 -3.18 12.37 12.54
N TRP A 382 -2.20 12.97 13.18
CA TRP A 382 -2.31 14.34 13.69
C TRP A 382 -2.00 15.41 12.63
N ARG A 383 -3.01 16.14 12.21
CA ARG A 383 -2.91 17.22 11.22
C ARG A 383 -2.36 18.51 11.83
N ALA A 384 -1.45 19.18 11.13
CA ALA A 384 -0.87 20.46 11.55
C ALA A 384 -1.92 21.58 11.71
N ASP A 385 -2.97 21.59 10.88
CA ASP A 385 -4.00 22.64 10.89
C ASP A 385 -4.93 22.60 12.13
N THR A 386 -4.84 21.54 12.96
CA THR A 386 -5.58 21.45 14.23
C THR A 386 -4.91 22.18 15.37
N VAL A 387 -3.62 22.54 15.26
CA VAL A 387 -2.86 23.22 16.32
C VAL A 387 -3.26 24.70 16.38
N ARG A 388 -4.49 24.93 16.79
CA ARG A 388 -5.08 26.27 16.92
C ARG A 388 -6.24 26.27 17.92
N PRO A 389 -6.53 27.42 18.61
CA PRO A 389 -7.78 27.55 19.37
C PRO A 389 -8.99 27.53 18.41
N PRO A 390 -10.13 26.95 18.80
CA PRO A 390 -10.38 26.29 20.10
C PRO A 390 -10.04 24.80 20.14
N ILE A 391 -9.44 24.25 19.07
CA ILE A 391 -9.24 22.79 18.95
C ILE A 391 -8.16 22.31 19.91
N MET A 392 -6.97 22.92 19.87
CA MET A 392 -5.81 22.54 20.71
C MET A 392 -5.23 23.80 21.40
N PRO A 393 -5.91 24.36 22.39
CA PRO A 393 -5.50 25.66 23.01
C PRO A 393 -4.17 25.58 23.75
N PHE A 394 -3.87 24.46 24.44
CA PHE A 394 -2.62 24.28 25.16
C PHE A 394 -1.45 24.16 24.20
N LEU A 395 -1.50 23.20 23.27
CA LEU A 395 -0.41 22.93 22.33
C LEU A 395 -0.18 24.08 21.36
N SER A 396 -1.23 24.83 20.99
CA SER A 396 -1.08 26.06 20.20
C SER A 396 -0.24 27.12 20.93
N ARG A 397 -0.44 27.29 22.23
CA ARG A 397 0.36 28.19 23.08
C ARG A 397 1.77 27.66 23.30
N PHE A 398 1.89 26.37 23.64
CA PHE A 398 3.16 25.68 23.87
C PHE A 398 4.08 25.77 22.65
N ALA A 399 3.55 25.46 21.45
CA ALA A 399 4.31 25.58 20.20
C ALA A 399 4.86 26.99 19.97
N LYS A 400 4.04 28.02 20.27
CA LYS A 400 4.41 29.40 20.04
C LYS A 400 5.42 29.95 21.06
N GLU A 401 5.26 29.59 22.32
CA GLU A 401 5.98 30.23 23.44
C GLU A 401 7.21 29.40 23.89
N GLU A 402 7.16 28.08 23.77
CA GLU A 402 8.17 27.19 24.38
C GLU A 402 8.95 26.36 23.36
N CYS A 403 8.53 26.28 22.08
CA CYS A 403 9.19 25.47 21.05
C CYS A 403 9.96 26.31 20.03
N GLN A 404 10.95 25.67 19.42
CA GLN A 404 11.62 26.23 18.23
C GLN A 404 10.59 26.48 17.12
N GLN A 405 10.74 27.59 16.41
CA GLN A 405 9.77 27.98 15.38
C GLN A 405 10.10 27.39 14.02
N PHE A 406 9.14 26.69 13.45
CA PHE A 406 9.14 26.15 12.09
C PHE A 406 7.95 26.74 11.32
N ASP A 407 8.17 27.10 10.03
CA ASP A 407 7.07 27.68 9.23
C ASP A 407 6.15 26.59 8.70
N ILE A 408 6.73 25.46 8.24
CA ILE A 408 5.98 24.30 7.78
C ILE A 408 6.72 23.02 8.15
N THR A 409 5.97 21.98 8.49
CA THR A 409 6.55 20.72 8.93
C THR A 409 5.85 19.52 8.27
N PHE A 410 6.63 18.54 7.85
CA PHE A 410 6.15 17.36 7.13
C PHE A 410 6.55 16.06 7.79
N SER A 411 5.63 15.12 7.79
CA SER A 411 5.98 13.70 7.90
C SER A 411 6.80 13.24 6.69
N GLY A 412 7.71 12.29 6.87
CA GLY A 412 8.43 11.67 5.76
C GLY A 412 7.55 10.77 4.88
N SER A 413 6.34 10.42 5.36
CA SER A 413 5.40 9.54 4.66
C SER A 413 3.96 9.80 5.10
N ASN A 414 3.00 9.19 4.41
CA ASN A 414 1.57 9.24 4.71
C ASN A 414 1.03 7.95 5.33
N CYS A 415 1.88 7.14 5.94
CA CYS A 415 1.47 5.92 6.65
C CYS A 415 2.42 5.58 7.80
N THR A 416 1.87 5.12 8.90
CA THR A 416 2.51 4.89 10.19
C THR A 416 3.84 4.14 10.13
N PRO A 417 3.95 2.93 9.53
CA PRO A 417 5.21 2.20 9.57
C PRO A 417 6.37 2.89 8.85
N VAL A 418 6.08 3.58 7.75
CA VAL A 418 7.09 4.31 6.97
C VAL A 418 7.43 5.63 7.63
N SER A 419 6.46 6.32 8.21
CA SER A 419 6.65 7.55 8.94
C SER A 419 7.55 7.36 10.17
N TRP A 420 7.27 6.35 10.98
CA TRP A 420 8.13 5.98 12.11
C TRP A 420 9.56 5.66 11.65
N TYR A 421 9.67 4.91 10.54
CA TYR A 421 10.98 4.62 9.95
C TYR A 421 11.74 5.91 9.59
N THR A 422 11.08 6.88 8.92
CA THR A 422 11.74 8.14 8.53
C THR A 422 12.19 8.94 9.75
N LEU A 423 11.42 8.95 10.83
CA LEU A 423 11.77 9.65 12.06
C LEU A 423 12.92 8.96 12.80
N PHE A 424 12.79 7.67 13.12
CA PHE A 424 13.77 6.97 13.95
C PHE A 424 15.08 6.68 13.24
N HIS A 425 15.03 6.36 11.94
CA HIS A 425 16.25 6.07 11.17
C HIS A 425 16.85 7.30 10.51
N SER A 426 16.12 8.41 10.42
CA SER A 426 16.46 9.55 9.57
C SER A 426 16.88 9.08 8.17
N LYS A 427 16.04 8.25 7.56
CA LYS A 427 16.21 7.69 6.20
C LYS A 427 14.99 7.98 5.36
N ILE A 428 15.16 7.99 4.04
CA ILE A 428 14.04 8.18 3.11
C ILE A 428 13.05 7.01 3.21
N GLY A 429 11.75 7.29 3.17
CA GLY A 429 10.72 6.26 3.36
C GLY A 429 10.72 5.15 2.31
N ILE A 430 11.27 5.40 1.11
CA ILE A 430 11.47 4.39 0.07
C ILE A 430 12.37 3.24 0.56
N ASP A 431 13.32 3.51 1.45
CA ASP A 431 14.25 2.52 1.98
C ASP A 431 13.61 1.54 3.00
N TRP A 432 12.46 1.87 3.56
CA TRP A 432 11.76 1.05 4.55
C TRP A 432 11.61 -0.43 4.14
N ARG A 433 11.35 -0.68 2.85
CA ARG A 433 11.20 -2.06 2.33
C ARG A 433 12.50 -2.83 2.28
N ASN A 434 13.61 -2.16 1.92
CA ASN A 434 14.92 -2.79 1.98
C ASN A 434 15.25 -3.17 3.42
N ALA A 435 14.98 -2.26 4.37
CA ALA A 435 15.17 -2.53 5.79
C ALA A 435 14.37 -3.75 6.26
N LEU A 436 13.11 -3.91 5.83
CA LEU A 436 12.33 -5.13 6.09
C LEU A 436 12.90 -6.37 5.40
N GLY A 437 13.45 -6.23 4.20
CA GLY A 437 14.11 -7.33 3.47
C GLY A 437 15.38 -7.80 4.18
N GLU A 438 16.21 -6.86 4.58
CA GLU A 438 17.46 -7.12 5.28
C GLU A 438 17.27 -7.71 6.69
N ALA A 439 16.17 -7.41 7.34
CA ALA A 439 15.82 -7.98 8.63
C ALA A 439 15.57 -9.49 8.61
N ARG A 440 15.33 -10.05 7.42
CA ARG A 440 15.20 -11.51 7.22
C ARG A 440 16.55 -12.22 7.14
N GLU A 441 17.66 -11.47 7.02
CA GLU A 441 19.01 -12.00 7.03
C GLU A 441 19.42 -12.48 8.44
N PRO A 442 20.44 -13.36 8.57
CA PRO A 442 20.94 -13.80 9.87
C PRO A 442 21.33 -12.60 10.75
N GLY A 443 20.76 -12.54 11.95
CA GLY A 443 20.95 -11.45 12.92
C GLY A 443 19.72 -10.55 13.10
N GLY A 444 18.68 -10.72 12.29
CA GLY A 444 17.39 -10.05 12.45
C GLY A 444 17.45 -8.52 12.35
N PHE A 445 16.48 -7.85 12.94
CA PHE A 445 16.41 -6.40 13.00
C PHE A 445 17.48 -5.83 13.93
N LYS A 446 18.32 -4.95 13.41
CA LYS A 446 19.37 -4.29 14.21
C LYS A 446 18.86 -3.08 15.00
N GLY A 447 17.67 -2.58 14.67
CA GLY A 447 17.15 -1.31 15.16
C GLY A 447 17.76 -0.11 14.45
N SER A 448 17.21 1.07 14.70
CA SER A 448 17.69 2.31 14.09
C SER A 448 19.09 2.67 14.58
N TYR A 449 19.92 3.23 13.69
CA TYR A 449 21.24 3.69 14.05
C TYR A 449 21.21 4.78 15.14
N PRO A 450 20.37 5.82 15.07
CA PRO A 450 20.27 6.82 16.14
C PRO A 450 19.90 6.22 17.51
N ILE A 451 18.98 5.27 17.58
CA ILE A 451 18.61 4.60 18.84
C ILE A 451 19.79 3.78 19.40
N ARG A 452 20.48 3.03 18.54
CA ARG A 452 21.66 2.25 18.90
C ARG A 452 22.80 3.14 19.38
N LEU A 453 22.98 4.30 18.75
CA LEU A 453 23.97 5.30 19.15
C LEU A 453 23.64 5.88 20.52
N LEU A 454 22.37 6.27 20.76
CA LEU A 454 21.91 6.75 22.07
C LEU A 454 22.11 5.69 23.17
N HIS A 455 21.72 4.43 22.88
CA HIS A 455 21.96 3.33 23.82
C HIS A 455 23.44 3.16 24.16
N LYS A 456 24.33 3.24 23.15
CA LYS A 456 25.79 3.16 23.38
C LYS A 456 26.34 4.36 24.14
N LEU A 457 25.72 5.54 24.03
CA LEU A 457 26.01 6.73 24.83
C LEU A 457 25.46 6.62 26.27
N GLY A 458 24.81 5.51 26.60
CA GLY A 458 24.30 5.21 27.94
C GLY A 458 22.90 5.77 28.19
N TYR A 459 22.11 6.04 27.14
CA TYR A 459 20.67 6.28 27.27
C TYR A 459 19.92 4.96 27.48
N ARG A 460 18.92 5.00 28.36
CA ARG A 460 17.95 3.94 28.52
C ARG A 460 16.68 4.29 27.76
N CYS A 461 16.20 3.39 26.94
CA CYS A 461 15.01 3.61 26.14
C CYS A 461 13.79 2.93 26.77
N SER A 462 12.66 3.64 26.82
CA SER A 462 11.36 3.08 27.13
C SER A 462 10.35 3.38 26.03
N VAL A 463 9.54 2.40 25.68
CA VAL A 463 8.54 2.47 24.60
C VAL A 463 7.17 2.17 25.17
N ARG A 464 6.21 3.05 24.91
CA ARG A 464 4.81 2.90 25.29
C ARG A 464 3.91 3.24 24.11
N ALA A 465 3.03 2.32 23.77
CA ALA A 465 2.11 2.49 22.64
C ALA A 465 0.74 1.90 22.97
N VAL A 466 -0.31 2.53 22.51
CA VAL A 466 -1.68 2.00 22.62
C VAL A 466 -2.05 1.04 21.48
N CYS A 467 -1.24 0.98 20.44
CA CYS A 467 -1.35 0.05 19.31
C CYS A 467 -0.43 -1.17 19.50
N ASP A 468 -0.66 -2.20 18.70
CA ASP A 468 0.20 -3.39 18.63
C ASP A 468 1.41 -3.12 17.74
N LEU A 469 2.59 -3.00 18.33
CA LEU A 469 3.83 -2.68 17.63
C LEU A 469 4.44 -3.87 16.84
N THR A 470 3.83 -5.05 16.92
CA THR A 470 4.19 -6.16 16.01
C THR A 470 3.67 -5.92 14.60
N TYR A 471 2.70 -5.00 14.44
CA TYR A 471 2.20 -4.59 13.14
C TYR A 471 3.34 -4.09 12.24
N LYS A 472 3.48 -4.71 11.07
CA LYS A 472 4.57 -4.39 10.11
C LYS A 472 5.97 -4.35 10.72
N GLN A 473 6.20 -5.11 11.79
CA GLN A 473 7.49 -5.21 12.49
C GLN A 473 7.99 -3.85 13.02
N MET A 474 7.09 -2.93 13.33
CA MET A 474 7.46 -1.56 13.74
C MET A 474 8.37 -1.55 14.96
N CYS A 475 8.09 -2.42 15.94
CA CYS A 475 8.94 -2.53 17.13
C CYS A 475 10.35 -2.97 16.77
N ASP A 476 10.47 -4.12 16.12
CA ASP A 476 11.75 -4.74 15.83
C ASP A 476 12.59 -3.89 14.88
N LEU A 477 11.94 -3.26 13.89
CA LEU A 477 12.61 -2.41 12.92
C LEU A 477 13.28 -1.21 13.59
N ASN A 478 12.58 -0.54 14.50
CA ASN A 478 13.09 0.67 15.14
C ASN A 478 13.96 0.38 16.37
N PHE A 479 13.58 -0.61 17.20
CA PHE A 479 14.22 -0.88 18.48
C PHE A 479 15.02 -2.20 18.54
N GLY A 480 15.17 -2.89 17.40
CA GLY A 480 15.91 -4.16 17.28
C GLY A 480 15.07 -5.39 17.62
N THR A 481 15.54 -6.56 17.17
CA THR A 481 14.84 -7.83 17.38
C THR A 481 14.49 -8.03 18.85
N GLU A 482 13.24 -8.37 19.13
CA GLU A 482 12.71 -8.50 20.49
C GLU A 482 12.88 -7.21 21.30
N HIS A 483 12.76 -6.04 20.63
CA HIS A 483 12.90 -4.68 21.19
C HIS A 483 14.11 -4.50 22.12
N LYS A 484 15.22 -5.15 21.82
CA LYS A 484 16.40 -5.22 22.70
C LYS A 484 17.02 -3.87 23.11
N PHE A 485 16.70 -2.79 22.39
CA PHE A 485 17.13 -1.43 22.73
C PHE A 485 16.05 -0.64 23.50
N ALA A 486 14.93 -1.29 23.89
CA ALA A 486 13.90 -0.72 24.76
C ALA A 486 13.86 -1.55 26.05
N GLU A 487 14.51 -1.07 27.11
CA GLU A 487 14.59 -1.75 28.42
C GLU A 487 13.22 -1.85 29.10
N GLN A 488 12.32 -0.94 28.75
CA GLN A 488 10.92 -0.98 29.17
C GLN A 488 10.02 -0.87 27.96
N PHE A 489 9.06 -1.76 27.87
CA PHE A 489 8.21 -1.90 26.72
C PHE A 489 6.78 -2.23 27.18
N LEU A 490 5.81 -1.43 26.72
CA LEU A 490 4.39 -1.62 26.98
C LEU A 490 3.61 -1.27 25.72
N ASP A 491 2.95 -2.26 25.11
CA ASP A 491 2.08 -2.06 23.94
C ASP A 491 0.71 -2.70 24.11
N ALA A 492 -0.18 -2.58 23.14
CA ALA A 492 -1.56 -3.02 23.24
C ALA A 492 -1.77 -4.45 23.75
N PRO A 493 -1.00 -5.47 23.31
CA PRO A 493 -1.10 -6.83 23.84
C PRO A 493 -0.82 -6.96 25.34
N MET A 494 -0.08 -6.02 25.94
CA MET A 494 0.31 -6.04 27.34
C MET A 494 -0.65 -5.23 28.23
N ILE A 495 -1.48 -4.35 27.63
CA ILE A 495 -2.46 -3.55 28.34
C ILE A 495 -3.67 -4.41 28.70
N PRO A 496 -4.29 -4.26 29.88
CA PRO A 496 -5.48 -5.01 30.26
C PRO A 496 -6.58 -4.97 29.20
N GLY A 497 -7.13 -6.13 28.86
CA GLY A 497 -8.17 -6.25 27.84
C GLY A 497 -9.47 -5.50 28.22
N GLY A 498 -10.24 -5.09 27.20
CA GLY A 498 -11.53 -4.44 27.38
C GLY A 498 -11.49 -2.92 27.50
N LEU A 499 -10.32 -2.30 27.52
CA LEU A 499 -10.14 -0.86 27.53
C LEU A 499 -10.26 -0.28 26.09
N GLY A 500 -10.91 0.87 25.97
CA GLY A 500 -10.91 1.69 24.75
C GLY A 500 -9.55 2.38 24.54
N ILE A 501 -9.40 3.05 23.41
CA ILE A 501 -8.17 3.76 23.08
C ILE A 501 -7.84 4.86 24.10
N PRO A 502 -8.78 5.74 24.50
CA PRO A 502 -8.47 6.80 25.49
C PRO A 502 -8.04 6.23 26.86
N GLU A 503 -8.68 5.14 27.30
CA GLU A 503 -8.32 4.50 28.57
C GLU A 503 -6.93 3.83 28.49
N ARG A 504 -6.56 3.27 27.34
CA ARG A 504 -5.19 2.75 27.12
C ARG A 504 -4.16 3.89 27.14
N GLU A 505 -4.47 5.05 26.56
CA GLU A 505 -3.60 6.23 26.62
C GLU A 505 -3.37 6.69 28.05
N MET A 506 -4.41 6.72 28.89
CA MET A 506 -4.27 7.02 30.31
C MET A 506 -3.37 5.98 31.01
N VAL A 507 -3.56 4.68 30.74
CA VAL A 507 -2.73 3.62 31.33
C VAL A 507 -1.26 3.79 30.97
N ILE A 508 -0.91 4.04 29.72
CA ILE A 508 0.51 4.18 29.33
C ILE A 508 1.15 5.46 29.86
N LEU A 509 0.39 6.56 29.98
CA LEU A 509 0.88 7.82 30.55
C LEU A 509 1.06 7.70 32.07
N ASP A 510 0.16 7.02 32.78
CA ASP A 510 0.28 6.79 34.22
C ASP A 510 1.39 5.80 34.55
N ASP A 511 1.59 4.77 33.75
CA ASP A 511 2.74 3.87 33.86
C ASP A 511 4.06 4.64 33.67
N LEU A 512 4.12 5.56 32.70
CA LEU A 512 5.29 6.42 32.52
C LEU A 512 5.50 7.34 33.75
N LYS A 513 4.47 7.99 34.24
CA LYS A 513 4.57 8.85 35.45
C LYS A 513 5.11 8.07 36.64
N THR A 514 4.58 6.86 36.88
CA THR A 514 5.05 5.98 37.94
C THR A 514 6.53 5.61 37.75
N GLN A 515 6.94 5.26 36.54
CA GLN A 515 8.35 5.01 36.27
C GLN A 515 9.23 6.22 36.56
N LEU A 516 8.78 7.42 36.18
CA LEU A 516 9.55 8.64 36.34
C LEU A 516 9.78 9.00 37.83
N GLU A 517 8.91 8.61 38.75
CA GLU A 517 9.09 8.81 40.20
C GLU A 517 10.33 8.08 40.72
N ASP A 518 10.57 6.85 40.25
CA ASP A 518 11.67 6.01 40.70
C ASP A 518 12.95 6.12 39.82
N THR A 519 12.89 6.85 38.71
CA THR A 519 13.98 6.93 37.75
C THR A 519 14.82 8.19 37.97
N PRO A 520 16.17 8.11 37.99
CA PRO A 520 17.03 9.29 38.02
C PRO A 520 16.74 10.25 36.86
N LYS A 521 16.89 11.55 37.06
CA LYS A 521 16.70 12.57 36.03
C LYS A 521 17.84 12.53 35.02
N GLY A 522 17.52 12.48 33.74
CA GLY A 522 18.47 12.54 32.63
C GLY A 522 18.99 11.19 32.16
N GLY A 523 19.27 11.10 30.88
CA GLY A 523 19.82 9.92 30.20
C GLY A 523 18.77 8.88 29.81
N HIS A 524 17.51 9.27 29.67
CA HIS A 524 16.44 8.41 29.21
C HIS A 524 15.81 8.92 27.91
N LEU A 525 15.45 7.98 27.04
CA LEU A 525 14.61 8.22 25.88
C LEU A 525 13.25 7.57 26.13
N HIS A 526 12.21 8.35 26.21
CA HIS A 526 10.84 7.91 26.37
C HIS A 526 10.08 8.13 25.07
N PHE A 527 9.65 7.05 24.43
CA PHE A 527 8.78 7.08 23.28
C PHE A 527 7.35 6.74 23.68
N ILE A 528 6.41 7.57 23.29
CA ILE A 528 4.98 7.46 23.59
C ILE A 528 4.20 7.57 22.28
N SER A 529 3.31 6.61 21.98
CA SER A 529 2.38 6.67 20.87
C SER A 529 0.95 6.76 21.37
N LEU A 530 0.20 7.74 20.86
CA LEU A 530 -1.20 8.01 21.20
C LEU A 530 -2.05 7.88 19.93
N ASP A 531 -3.16 7.17 20.01
CA ASP A 531 -3.96 6.76 18.86
C ASP A 531 -5.41 7.29 18.88
N SER A 532 -5.78 8.15 19.84
CA SER A 532 -7.15 8.68 19.91
C SER A 532 -7.58 9.41 18.64
N ALA A 533 -6.64 10.02 17.90
CA ALA A 533 -6.92 10.72 16.66
C ALA A 533 -7.01 9.80 15.42
N HIS A 534 -6.73 8.49 15.55
CA HIS A 534 -7.02 7.52 14.49
C HIS A 534 -8.52 7.29 14.34
N TYR A 535 -9.01 7.04 13.13
CA TYR A 535 -10.42 6.71 12.94
C TYR A 535 -10.75 5.40 13.72
N ASN A 536 -11.80 5.32 14.52
CA ASN A 536 -13.04 6.08 14.61
C ASN A 536 -13.02 7.36 15.51
N TYR A 537 -11.89 7.94 15.83
CA TYR A 537 -11.71 9.15 16.61
C TYR A 537 -12.32 9.05 18.01
N TYR A 538 -11.48 8.96 19.01
CA TYR A 538 -11.87 8.55 20.36
C TYR A 538 -11.59 9.63 21.39
N TRP A 539 -12.43 9.69 22.41
CA TRP A 539 -12.24 10.44 23.66
C TRP A 539 -12.97 9.71 24.77
N PRO A 540 -12.64 9.92 26.06
CA PRO A 540 -13.30 9.21 27.16
C PRO A 540 -14.73 9.71 27.36
N ASP A 541 -15.64 8.79 27.74
CA ASP A 541 -17.04 9.11 28.03
C ASP A 541 -17.22 9.93 29.30
N LYS A 542 -16.26 9.86 30.23
CA LYS A 542 -16.29 10.52 31.53
C LYS A 542 -15.08 11.44 31.68
N ASP A 543 -15.23 12.45 32.50
CA ASP A 543 -14.17 13.39 32.90
C ASP A 543 -13.58 14.22 31.76
N PHE A 544 -14.22 14.17 30.59
CA PHE A 544 -13.90 14.99 29.42
C PHE A 544 -15.15 15.61 28.81
N THR A 545 -15.10 16.88 28.49
CA THR A 545 -16.17 17.58 27.79
C THR A 545 -15.69 17.91 26.37
N PRO A 546 -16.21 17.22 25.35
CA PRO A 546 -15.81 17.45 23.97
C PRO A 546 -16.25 18.85 23.49
N ILE A 547 -15.46 19.47 22.61
CA ILE A 547 -15.77 20.79 22.03
C ILE A 547 -17.01 20.75 21.13
N HIS A 548 -17.29 19.60 20.51
CA HIS A 548 -18.51 19.35 19.73
C HIS A 548 -19.40 18.35 20.46
N ARG A 549 -20.41 18.85 21.18
CA ARG A 549 -21.34 18.02 21.97
C ARG A 549 -22.40 17.33 21.15
N ASP A 550 -22.68 17.83 19.97
CA ASP A 550 -23.68 17.33 19.02
C ASP A 550 -23.12 16.28 18.04
N CYS A 551 -22.00 15.68 18.37
CA CYS A 551 -21.30 14.73 17.53
C CYS A 551 -21.89 13.33 17.71
N SER A 552 -22.42 12.74 16.63
CA SER A 552 -22.97 11.38 16.63
C SER A 552 -21.88 10.32 16.43
N THR A 553 -22.21 9.08 16.80
CA THR A 553 -21.41 7.92 16.40
C THR A 553 -21.55 7.72 14.89
N ILE A 554 -20.43 7.51 14.20
CA ILE A 554 -20.38 7.32 12.76
C ILE A 554 -20.24 5.84 12.43
N ASP A 555 -21.07 5.38 11.49
CA ASP A 555 -20.82 4.09 10.84
C ASP A 555 -19.80 4.28 9.71
N PHE A 556 -18.52 4.03 10.02
CA PHE A 556 -17.44 4.18 9.07
C PHE A 556 -17.51 3.16 7.91
N GLY A 557 -18.22 2.04 8.09
CA GLY A 557 -18.45 1.07 7.03
C GLY A 557 -19.50 1.52 6.00
N ALA A 558 -20.36 2.50 6.37
CA ALA A 558 -21.39 3.07 5.49
C ALA A 558 -21.11 4.55 5.13
N LEU A 559 -19.90 5.01 5.32
CA LEU A 559 -19.49 6.39 5.11
C LEU A 559 -19.70 6.82 3.64
N LYS A 560 -20.28 8.00 3.46
CA LYS A 560 -20.49 8.62 2.14
C LYS A 560 -19.85 10.00 2.10
N PRO A 561 -19.34 10.45 0.95
CA PRO A 561 -18.73 11.77 0.81
C PRO A 561 -19.78 12.89 0.72
N THR A 562 -20.75 12.91 1.64
CA THR A 562 -21.77 13.98 1.72
C THR A 562 -21.30 15.08 2.66
N PRO A 563 -21.63 16.37 2.38
CA PRO A 563 -21.19 17.48 3.24
C PRO A 563 -21.62 17.32 4.71
N GLY A 564 -22.74 16.64 4.97
CA GLY A 564 -23.19 16.36 6.33
C GLY A 564 -22.26 15.38 7.05
N GLN A 565 -21.97 14.23 6.42
CA GLN A 565 -21.08 13.21 7.01
C GLN A 565 -19.64 13.71 7.12
N ILE A 566 -19.12 14.47 6.14
CA ILE A 566 -17.80 15.09 6.23
C ILE A 566 -17.71 15.95 7.49
N ARG A 567 -18.68 16.83 7.72
CA ARG A 567 -18.69 17.68 8.94
C ARG A 567 -18.75 16.86 10.23
N GLU A 568 -19.53 15.78 10.26
CA GLU A 568 -19.61 14.92 11.45
C GLU A 568 -18.29 14.19 11.72
N VAL A 569 -17.61 13.71 10.68
CA VAL A 569 -16.28 13.09 10.81
C VAL A 569 -15.26 14.10 11.33
N VAL A 570 -15.22 15.32 10.77
CA VAL A 570 -14.32 16.37 11.20
C VAL A 570 -14.56 16.76 12.66
N LYS A 571 -15.82 16.92 13.10
CA LYS A 571 -16.16 17.19 14.50
C LYS A 571 -15.63 16.11 15.45
N ARG A 572 -15.80 14.83 15.06
CA ARG A 572 -15.29 13.73 15.86
C ARG A 572 -13.76 13.79 15.95
N TYR A 573 -13.10 14.02 14.84
CA TYR A 573 -11.65 14.17 14.80
C TYR A 573 -11.17 15.34 15.68
N GLU A 574 -11.82 16.50 15.59
CA GLU A 574 -11.50 17.68 16.42
C GLU A 574 -11.69 17.39 17.92
N ASN A 575 -12.70 16.60 18.31
CA ASN A 575 -12.86 16.16 19.70
C ASN A 575 -11.71 15.25 20.16
N ALA A 576 -11.28 14.34 19.30
CA ALA A 576 -10.18 13.41 19.62
C ALA A 576 -8.84 14.14 19.80
N VAL A 577 -8.51 15.07 18.91
CA VAL A 577 -7.27 15.86 19.07
C VAL A 577 -7.36 16.85 20.22
N ASN A 578 -8.56 17.34 20.58
CA ASN A 578 -8.75 18.14 21.78
C ASN A 578 -8.50 17.32 23.06
N TRP A 579 -8.86 16.03 23.05
CA TRP A 579 -8.49 15.10 24.12
C TRP A 579 -6.97 14.95 24.25
N ILE A 580 -6.26 14.80 23.13
CA ILE A 580 -4.80 14.76 23.10
C ILE A 580 -4.18 16.05 23.67
N ASP A 581 -4.73 17.22 23.31
CA ASP A 581 -4.27 18.52 23.84
C ASP A 581 -4.33 18.56 25.37
N ARG A 582 -5.42 18.07 25.96
CA ARG A 582 -5.57 17.97 27.41
C ARG A 582 -4.58 17.01 28.04
N GLN A 583 -4.39 15.82 27.47
CA GLN A 583 -3.41 14.87 27.99
C GLN A 583 -1.99 15.44 27.98
N MET A 584 -1.64 16.19 26.94
CA MET A 584 -0.33 16.83 26.84
C MET A 584 -0.17 17.97 27.84
N GLU A 585 -1.22 18.76 28.10
CA GLU A 585 -1.21 19.75 29.18
C GLU A 585 -0.91 19.12 30.54
N GLU A 586 -1.61 18.03 30.86
CA GLU A 586 -1.43 17.28 32.10
C GLU A 586 -0.02 16.67 32.19
N PHE A 587 0.46 16.08 31.14
CA PHE A 587 1.78 15.45 31.11
C PHE A 587 2.93 16.46 31.21
N ILE A 588 2.87 17.56 30.47
CA ILE A 588 3.91 18.61 30.53
C ILE A 588 3.88 19.32 31.89
N THR A 589 2.70 19.54 32.46
CA THR A 589 2.57 20.08 33.83
C THR A 589 3.23 19.14 34.83
N TYR A 590 2.97 17.85 34.77
CA TYR A 590 3.63 16.84 35.60
C TYR A 590 5.16 16.89 35.46
N LEU A 591 5.71 16.99 34.26
CA LEU A 591 7.15 17.11 34.06
C LEU A 591 7.74 18.37 34.71
N LYS A 592 6.99 19.50 34.69
CA LYS A 592 7.36 20.75 35.36
C LYS A 592 7.35 20.58 36.89
N GLU A 593 6.33 19.97 37.44
CA GLU A 593 6.19 19.71 38.89
C GLU A 593 7.29 18.73 39.40
N GLN A 594 7.63 17.74 38.60
CA GLN A 594 8.72 16.80 38.93
C GLN A 594 10.13 17.41 38.70
N GLY A 595 10.24 18.64 38.20
CA GLY A 595 11.51 19.29 37.87
C GLY A 595 12.33 18.53 36.83
N ARG A 596 11.66 17.84 35.90
CA ARG A 596 12.29 17.16 34.75
C ARG A 596 12.28 18.02 33.51
N TYR A 597 11.35 18.96 33.43
CA TYR A 597 11.08 19.76 32.25
C TYR A 597 12.32 20.53 31.75
N ASP A 598 13.03 21.25 32.61
CA ASP A 598 14.10 22.15 32.20
C ASP A 598 15.30 21.44 31.57
N ASN A 599 15.59 20.22 32.02
CA ASN A 599 16.66 19.38 31.48
C ASN A 599 16.12 18.30 30.55
N SER A 600 15.16 18.62 29.70
CA SER A 600 14.56 17.68 28.77
C SER A 600 14.50 18.23 27.35
N ILE A 601 14.62 17.33 26.37
CA ILE A 601 14.23 17.53 24.99
C ILE A 601 12.82 16.95 24.84
N ILE A 602 11.83 17.78 24.47
CA ILE A 602 10.45 17.33 24.28
C ILE A 602 10.07 17.51 22.82
N ILE A 603 9.71 16.42 22.18
CA ILE A 603 9.31 16.34 20.77
C ILE A 603 7.88 15.84 20.71
N LEU A 604 6.97 16.64 20.17
CA LEU A 604 5.58 16.28 19.93
C LEU A 604 5.35 16.33 18.42
N THR A 605 4.86 15.25 17.82
CA THR A 605 4.63 15.20 16.37
C THR A 605 3.48 14.25 16.00
N GLY A 606 2.82 14.52 14.88
CA GLY A 606 1.99 13.51 14.21
C GLY A 606 2.85 12.57 13.39
N ASP A 607 2.47 11.32 13.27
CA ASP A 607 3.16 10.42 12.35
C ASP A 607 2.79 10.73 10.88
N HIS A 608 1.54 10.99 10.59
CA HIS A 608 1.00 11.55 9.35
C HIS A 608 -0.31 12.28 9.65
N GLY A 609 -0.90 12.87 8.63
CA GLY A 609 -2.19 13.53 8.73
C GLY A 609 -3.36 12.64 8.28
N GLU A 610 -4.51 13.25 8.08
CA GLU A 610 -5.78 12.61 7.77
C GLU A 610 -6.59 13.45 6.77
N GLU A 611 -7.14 12.85 5.72
CA GLU A 611 -7.94 13.54 4.70
C GLU A 611 -9.44 13.28 4.90
N PHE A 612 -10.24 14.33 4.86
CA PHE A 612 -11.69 14.33 5.03
C PHE A 612 -12.41 14.74 3.76
N GLN A 613 -12.07 14.14 2.64
CA GLN A 613 -12.62 14.42 1.31
C GLN A 613 -12.20 15.75 0.68
N GLU A 614 -11.21 16.46 1.22
CA GLU A 614 -10.70 17.69 0.60
C GLU A 614 -10.27 17.47 -0.86
N ASN A 615 -9.69 16.31 -1.13
CA ASN A 615 -9.27 15.89 -2.47
C ASN A 615 -9.97 14.61 -2.94
N GLY A 616 -11.09 14.24 -2.30
CA GLY A 616 -11.91 13.10 -2.64
C GLY A 616 -11.45 11.78 -2.02
N ALA A 617 -10.55 11.82 -1.03
CA ALA A 617 -10.14 10.68 -0.23
C ALA A 617 -10.71 10.75 1.19
N TRP A 618 -10.95 9.59 1.79
CA TRP A 618 -11.12 9.43 3.21
C TRP A 618 -9.81 8.91 3.81
N PHE A 619 -9.44 9.42 4.97
CA PHE A 619 -8.33 8.93 5.79
C PHE A 619 -6.94 9.19 5.17
N HIS A 620 -6.01 8.28 5.32
CA HIS A 620 -4.61 8.43 4.93
C HIS A 620 -4.17 7.32 3.94
N CYS A 621 -2.89 7.20 3.65
CA CYS A 621 -2.28 6.23 2.74
C CYS A 621 -2.64 6.39 1.25
N SER A 622 -3.34 7.46 0.84
CA SER A 622 -3.81 7.62 -0.53
C SER A 622 -2.99 8.61 -1.37
N SER A 623 -2.31 9.57 -0.72
CA SER A 623 -1.56 10.61 -1.43
C SER A 623 -0.47 11.25 -0.55
N LEU A 624 0.44 12.03 -1.17
CA LEU A 624 1.36 12.93 -0.48
C LEU A 624 0.82 14.38 -0.47
N ARG A 625 -0.50 14.51 -0.36
CA ARG A 625 -1.14 15.79 -0.23
C ARG A 625 -1.00 16.32 1.19
N ARG A 626 -1.11 17.63 1.30
CA ARG A 626 -0.96 18.40 2.53
C ARG A 626 -1.69 17.76 3.72
N GLU A 627 -2.96 17.41 3.53
CA GLU A 627 -3.81 16.85 4.59
C GLU A 627 -3.28 15.53 5.17
N GLN A 628 -2.48 14.79 4.38
CA GLN A 628 -1.94 13.49 4.79
C GLN A 628 -0.47 13.54 5.22
N VAL A 629 0.28 14.61 4.92
CA VAL A 629 1.71 14.66 5.23
C VAL A 629 2.15 15.90 6.00
N GLU A 630 1.35 16.99 6.07
CA GLU A 630 1.65 18.14 6.90
C GLU A 630 1.20 17.86 8.34
N VAL A 631 2.18 17.63 9.20
CA VAL A 631 2.00 17.28 10.61
C VAL A 631 2.66 18.32 11.50
N PRO A 632 2.21 18.55 12.73
CA PRO A 632 2.99 19.36 13.64
C PRO A 632 4.29 18.66 14.02
N ILE A 633 5.39 19.38 14.04
CA ILE A 633 6.65 18.98 14.70
C ILE A 633 6.98 20.10 15.67
N MET A 634 6.87 19.84 16.96
CA MET A 634 7.15 20.77 18.04
C MET A 634 8.35 20.26 18.81
N ILE A 635 9.42 21.04 18.87
CA ILE A 635 10.63 20.66 19.60
C ILE A 635 10.92 21.74 20.65
N ARG A 636 10.82 21.35 21.90
CA ARG A 636 11.25 22.15 23.05
C ARG A 636 12.64 21.69 23.47
N TRP A 637 13.60 22.57 23.43
CA TRP A 637 14.98 22.33 23.81
C TRP A 637 15.26 22.72 25.26
N PRO A 638 16.16 22.05 25.96
CA PRO A 638 16.60 22.49 27.30
C PRO A 638 17.29 23.85 27.21
N GLY A 639 17.21 24.66 28.26
CA GLY A 639 17.62 26.07 28.28
C GLY A 639 19.11 26.33 27.95
N TRP A 640 19.94 25.28 27.93
CA TRP A 640 21.35 25.44 27.53
C TRP A 640 21.56 25.29 26.00
N VAL A 641 20.55 24.81 25.24
CA VAL A 641 20.55 24.84 23.77
C VAL A 641 20.13 26.25 23.33
N ARG A 642 21.11 27.12 23.06
CA ARG A 642 20.86 28.56 22.83
C ARG A 642 20.60 28.91 21.38
N ASN A 643 21.18 28.15 20.42
CA ASN A 643 20.98 28.40 19.01
C ASN A 643 19.74 27.65 18.55
N GLN A 644 18.66 28.37 18.30
CA GLN A 644 17.37 27.84 17.84
C GLN A 644 16.88 28.70 16.68
N PRO A 645 17.50 28.58 15.49
CA PRO A 645 17.10 29.39 14.35
C PRO A 645 15.69 29.03 13.91
N ARG A 646 14.95 30.02 13.42
CA ARG A 646 13.68 29.74 12.73
C ARG A 646 13.98 28.99 11.44
N GLN A 647 13.31 27.85 11.20
CA GLN A 647 13.44 27.07 10.00
C GLN A 647 12.19 27.19 9.13
N THR A 648 12.36 27.32 7.83
CA THR A 648 11.25 27.46 6.89
C THR A 648 10.53 26.14 6.66
N LEU A 649 11.26 25.03 6.60
CA LEU A 649 10.70 23.70 6.37
C LEU A 649 11.51 22.66 7.17
N VAL A 650 10.79 21.76 7.83
CA VAL A 650 11.37 20.65 8.62
C VAL A 650 10.59 19.36 8.34
N SER A 651 11.26 18.23 8.34
CA SER A 651 10.65 16.93 8.18
C SER A 651 11.01 15.95 9.31
N HIS A 652 10.35 14.80 9.38
CA HIS A 652 10.69 13.76 10.35
C HIS A 652 12.16 13.32 10.26
N MET A 653 12.75 13.34 9.07
CA MET A 653 14.15 12.95 8.90
C MET A 653 15.12 13.87 9.68
N ASP A 654 14.72 15.10 9.98
CA ASP A 654 15.52 16.10 10.65
C ASP A 654 15.54 15.96 12.19
N VAL A 655 14.61 15.17 12.75
CA VAL A 655 14.43 15.05 14.20
C VAL A 655 15.65 14.41 14.88
N MET A 656 16.05 13.21 14.43
CA MET A 656 17.15 12.51 15.09
C MET A 656 18.52 13.17 14.89
N PRO A 657 18.88 13.71 13.72
CA PRO A 657 20.09 14.54 13.58
C PRO A 657 20.11 15.72 14.55
N SER A 658 18.97 16.38 14.76
CA SER A 658 18.84 17.50 15.67
C SER A 658 19.01 17.10 17.14
N VAL A 659 18.46 15.95 17.53
CA VAL A 659 18.67 15.40 18.88
C VAL A 659 20.14 15.12 19.11
N LEU A 660 20.82 14.44 18.17
CA LEU A 660 22.25 14.10 18.29
C LEU A 660 23.13 15.37 18.34
N ASP A 661 22.80 16.38 17.55
CA ASP A 661 23.49 17.68 17.56
C ASP A 661 23.28 18.44 18.90
N ALA A 662 22.04 18.42 19.43
CA ALA A 662 21.73 19.02 20.73
C ALA A 662 22.49 18.37 21.88
N LEU A 663 22.85 17.09 21.78
CA LEU A 663 23.71 16.39 22.75
C LEU A 663 25.18 16.76 22.63
N GLY A 664 25.55 17.60 21.67
CA GLY A 664 26.93 18.03 21.44
C GLY A 664 27.82 16.99 20.73
N LEU A 665 27.24 16.07 20.00
CA LEU A 665 28.00 15.09 19.23
C LEU A 665 28.68 15.73 18.02
N ASP A 666 29.83 15.19 17.66
CA ASP A 666 30.51 15.59 16.43
C ASP A 666 29.62 15.30 15.20
N PRO A 667 29.53 16.22 14.24
CA PRO A 667 28.73 16.06 13.02
C PRO A 667 28.95 14.73 12.28
N ARG A 668 30.12 14.11 12.37
CA ARG A 668 30.41 12.81 11.76
C ARG A 668 29.41 11.71 12.14
N TYR A 669 28.76 11.82 13.32
CA TYR A 669 27.80 10.84 13.79
C TYR A 669 26.39 11.03 13.20
N PHE A 670 26.08 12.18 12.59
CA PHE A 670 24.76 12.44 12.05
C PHE A 670 24.74 13.10 10.66
N GLN A 671 25.85 13.64 10.17
CA GLN A 671 25.89 14.25 8.84
C GLN A 671 25.63 13.27 7.69
N GLY A 672 25.82 11.97 7.90
CA GLY A 672 25.52 10.90 6.94
C GLY A 672 24.05 10.46 6.95
N LEU A 673 23.23 10.94 7.88
CA LEU A 673 21.78 10.68 7.92
C LEU A 673 21.07 11.45 6.80
N ALA A 674 19.85 11.06 6.41
CA ALA A 674 19.11 11.72 5.32
C ALA A 674 18.66 13.13 5.67
N GLY A 675 18.28 13.39 6.92
CA GLY A 675 17.87 14.69 7.42
C GLY A 675 19.04 15.60 7.84
N TYR A 676 18.69 16.80 8.27
CA TYR A 676 19.60 17.84 8.72
C TYR A 676 19.28 18.25 10.16
N SER A 677 20.28 18.75 10.90
CA SER A 677 20.00 19.33 12.21
C SER A 677 19.31 20.69 12.07
N VAL A 678 18.15 20.86 12.74
CA VAL A 678 17.42 22.12 12.80
C VAL A 678 18.11 23.20 13.64
N LEU A 679 19.18 22.84 14.34
CA LEU A 679 20.03 23.75 15.12
C LEU A 679 21.15 24.39 14.28
N ARG A 680 21.28 23.99 13.03
CA ARG A 680 22.30 24.46 12.08
C ARG A 680 21.66 25.12 10.87
N ASP A 681 22.48 25.49 9.92
CA ASP A 681 22.02 25.93 8.61
C ASP A 681 21.27 24.77 7.93
N HIS A 682 20.00 25.00 7.63
CA HIS A 682 19.07 24.01 7.12
C HIS A 682 18.61 24.40 5.73
N PRO A 683 18.65 23.52 4.73
CA PRO A 683 18.35 23.87 3.35
C PRO A 683 16.88 24.24 3.10
N GLY A 684 15.96 23.92 4.01
CA GLY A 684 14.54 24.12 3.79
C GLY A 684 13.96 23.24 2.67
N GLU A 685 14.52 22.06 2.49
CA GLU A 685 14.10 21.07 1.51
C GLU A 685 13.78 19.73 2.18
N ALA A 686 12.82 18.98 1.61
CA ALA A 686 12.50 17.64 2.06
C ALA A 686 12.15 16.71 0.88
N LEU A 687 12.39 15.41 1.06
CA LEU A 687 11.90 14.35 0.20
C LEU A 687 10.86 13.52 0.97
N LEU A 688 9.64 13.49 0.43
CA LEU A 688 8.55 12.69 0.99
C LEU A 688 8.30 11.49 0.10
N SER A 689 7.91 10.38 0.69
CA SER A 689 7.55 9.20 -0.08
C SER A 689 6.41 8.44 0.57
N THR A 690 5.55 7.85 -0.24
CA THR A 690 4.52 6.94 0.25
C THR A 690 4.98 5.49 0.10
N ARG A 691 4.37 4.63 0.87
CA ARG A 691 4.53 3.18 0.72
C ARG A 691 4.04 2.71 -0.66
N TRP A 692 2.97 3.31 -1.17
CA TRP A 692 2.41 3.10 -2.50
C TRP A 692 1.73 4.38 -3.00
N PRO A 693 1.72 4.60 -4.32
CA PRO A 693 1.25 5.87 -4.87
C PRO A 693 -0.26 6.12 -4.76
N GLY A 694 -1.04 5.16 -4.25
CA GLY A 694 -2.48 5.29 -4.12
C GLY A 694 -3.19 5.66 -5.44
N LYS A 695 -4.38 6.26 -5.32
CA LYS A 695 -5.17 6.73 -6.46
C LYS A 695 -4.58 7.98 -7.13
N SER A 696 -3.94 8.84 -6.36
CA SER A 696 -3.30 10.06 -6.87
C SER A 696 -2.13 9.75 -7.81
N GLY A 697 -1.54 8.55 -7.69
CA GLY A 697 -0.36 8.16 -8.42
C GLY A 697 0.93 8.85 -7.95
N ILE A 698 0.88 9.74 -6.97
CA ILE A 698 2.03 10.45 -6.42
C ILE A 698 2.68 9.58 -5.35
N GLY A 699 3.88 9.09 -5.65
CA GLY A 699 4.62 8.20 -4.74
C GLY A 699 5.90 8.79 -4.17
N VAL A 700 6.40 9.88 -4.75
CA VAL A 700 7.57 10.66 -4.31
C VAL A 700 7.28 12.12 -4.50
N CYS A 701 7.71 12.96 -3.58
CA CYS A 701 7.54 14.40 -3.65
C CYS A 701 8.80 15.10 -3.12
N LEU A 702 9.37 16.01 -3.91
CA LEU A 702 10.37 16.97 -3.46
C LEU A 702 9.64 18.25 -3.02
N VAL A 703 10.03 18.80 -1.90
CA VAL A 703 9.37 19.96 -1.28
C VAL A 703 10.42 21.02 -0.96
N ALA A 704 10.22 22.23 -1.42
CA ALA A 704 11.03 23.40 -1.11
C ALA A 704 10.32 24.70 -1.49
N ASP A 705 10.64 25.80 -0.82
CA ASP A 705 10.28 27.16 -1.19
C ASP A 705 8.82 27.34 -1.68
N GLY A 706 7.86 26.82 -0.91
CA GLY A 706 6.45 26.93 -1.24
C GLY A 706 5.95 26.03 -2.38
N LYS A 707 6.79 25.14 -2.90
CA LYS A 707 6.50 24.29 -4.06
C LYS A 707 6.78 22.83 -3.77
N LYS A 708 5.98 21.99 -4.43
CA LYS A 708 6.10 20.53 -4.42
C LYS A 708 6.30 20.05 -5.85
N ALA A 709 7.34 19.27 -6.10
CA ALA A 709 7.50 18.52 -7.33
C ALA A 709 7.03 17.08 -7.10
N ASN A 710 5.99 16.68 -7.82
CA ASN A 710 5.29 15.43 -7.61
C ASN A 710 5.72 14.38 -8.64
N PHE A 711 6.02 13.17 -8.19
CA PHE A 711 6.47 12.08 -9.02
C PHE A 711 5.67 10.81 -8.76
N LYS A 712 5.46 10.05 -9.82
CA LYS A 712 4.91 8.71 -9.79
C LYS A 712 6.01 7.69 -10.01
N ALA A 713 6.13 6.74 -9.12
CA ALA A 713 6.96 5.55 -9.36
C ALA A 713 6.21 4.51 -10.19
N THR A 714 6.92 3.71 -10.97
CA THR A 714 6.31 2.59 -11.71
C THR A 714 5.74 1.56 -10.73
N LYS A 715 4.46 1.25 -10.85
CA LYS A 715 3.71 0.35 -9.97
C LYS A 715 4.23 -1.09 -9.90
N LEU A 716 5.03 -1.53 -10.86
CA LEU A 716 5.22 -2.96 -11.11
C LEU A 716 6.09 -3.69 -10.08
N TRP A 717 6.79 -2.97 -9.19
CA TRP A 717 7.77 -3.64 -8.33
C TRP A 717 7.84 -2.98 -6.96
N LEU A 718 6.81 -3.20 -6.19
CA LEU A 718 6.74 -2.75 -4.81
C LEU A 718 7.87 -3.32 -3.90
N ASP A 719 8.65 -4.26 -4.38
CA ASP A 719 9.76 -4.90 -3.65
C ASP A 719 11.14 -4.31 -3.97
N ARG A 720 11.20 -3.29 -4.83
CA ARG A 720 12.47 -2.66 -5.21
C ARG A 720 12.35 -1.16 -5.20
N ILE A 721 13.44 -0.49 -4.87
CA ILE A 721 13.58 0.95 -5.04
C ILE A 721 13.35 1.30 -6.51
N PRO A 722 12.50 2.28 -6.83
CA PRO A 722 12.23 2.62 -8.21
C PRO A 722 13.46 3.20 -8.90
N GLU A 723 13.78 2.70 -10.08
CA GLU A 723 14.83 3.25 -10.96
C GLU A 723 14.28 4.26 -11.97
N THR A 724 12.97 4.47 -11.93
CA THR A 724 12.28 5.39 -12.84
C THR A 724 11.17 6.11 -12.11
N LEU A 725 11.19 7.44 -12.22
CA LEU A 725 10.13 8.31 -11.77
C LEU A 725 9.50 9.02 -12.98
N PHE A 726 8.18 9.18 -12.94
CA PHE A 726 7.44 10.00 -13.90
C PHE A 726 7.08 11.31 -13.22
N PHE A 727 7.54 12.41 -13.76
CA PHE A 727 7.21 13.73 -13.25
C PHE A 727 5.74 14.07 -13.55
N MET A 728 4.98 14.33 -12.50
CA MET A 728 3.55 14.60 -12.55
C MET A 728 3.23 16.10 -12.65
N GLY A 729 4.15 16.96 -12.23
CA GLY A 729 3.97 18.42 -12.22
C GLY A 729 4.36 19.05 -10.89
N TRP A 730 4.31 20.39 -10.86
CA TRP A 730 4.47 21.19 -9.65
C TRP A 730 3.12 21.57 -9.07
N THR A 731 3.07 21.61 -7.75
CA THR A 731 1.97 22.20 -6.98
C THR A 731 2.54 23.19 -5.95
N ASP A 732 1.72 24.07 -5.45
CA ASP A 732 2.04 24.80 -4.22
C ASP A 732 1.91 23.90 -2.96
N PHE A 733 2.16 24.43 -1.78
CA PHE A 733 1.98 23.69 -0.52
C PHE A 733 0.51 23.35 -0.21
N GLY A 734 -0.43 24.07 -0.82
CA GLY A 734 -1.87 23.79 -0.78
C GLY A 734 -2.32 22.76 -1.85
N ASP A 735 -1.36 22.14 -2.53
CA ASP A 735 -1.60 21.14 -3.59
C ASP A 735 -2.34 21.69 -4.83
N GLN A 736 -2.34 23.02 -5.02
CA GLN A 736 -2.89 23.62 -6.23
C GLN A 736 -1.84 23.54 -7.36
N PRO A 737 -2.25 23.11 -8.57
CA PRO A 737 -1.32 23.01 -9.69
C PRO A 737 -0.67 24.35 -10.03
N LEU A 738 0.62 24.34 -10.25
CA LEU A 738 1.40 25.49 -10.69
C LEU A 738 1.70 25.38 -12.19
N ASP A 739 1.72 26.52 -12.88
CA ASP A 739 2.05 26.55 -14.30
C ASP A 739 3.52 26.16 -14.53
N PRO A 740 3.79 25.06 -15.23
CA PRO A 740 5.15 24.60 -15.49
C PRO A 740 5.99 25.66 -16.25
N LEU A 741 5.40 26.50 -17.10
CA LEU A 741 6.12 27.51 -17.86
C LEU A 741 6.60 28.66 -16.95
N GLN A 742 5.84 29.00 -15.92
CA GLN A 742 6.26 30.01 -14.96
C GLN A 742 7.44 29.54 -14.08
N ILE A 743 7.50 28.21 -13.79
CA ILE A 743 8.54 27.65 -12.96
C ILE A 743 9.81 27.37 -13.78
N ARG A 744 9.69 26.67 -14.89
CA ARG A 744 10.87 26.23 -15.65
C ARG A 744 11.28 27.20 -16.77
N GLY A 745 10.36 28.03 -17.27
CA GLY A 745 10.58 28.82 -18.49
C GLY A 745 10.94 27.92 -19.68
N PRO A 746 11.91 28.31 -20.50
CA PRO A 746 12.37 27.51 -21.64
C PRO A 746 13.31 26.35 -21.27
N ARG A 747 13.69 26.19 -19.99
CA ARG A 747 14.63 25.16 -19.51
C ARG A 747 14.03 23.75 -19.60
N ARG A 748 14.88 22.73 -19.62
CA ARG A 748 14.46 21.35 -19.43
C ARG A 748 13.88 21.16 -18.02
N CYS A 749 12.95 20.22 -17.85
CA CYS A 749 12.37 19.94 -16.55
C CYS A 749 13.41 19.53 -15.51
N GLN A 750 14.36 18.68 -15.90
CA GLN A 750 15.46 18.24 -15.05
C GLN A 750 16.27 19.44 -14.52
N ASP A 751 16.66 20.39 -15.38
CA ASP A 751 17.45 21.55 -14.97
C ASP A 751 16.65 22.43 -13.98
N ALA A 752 15.33 22.58 -14.23
CA ALA A 752 14.47 23.32 -13.33
C ALA A 752 14.28 22.61 -11.97
N LEU A 753 14.21 21.28 -11.96
CA LEU A 753 14.17 20.50 -10.74
C LEU A 753 15.49 20.60 -9.96
N GLN A 754 16.64 20.49 -10.64
CA GLN A 754 17.94 20.63 -10.02
C GLN A 754 18.14 22.02 -9.39
N ASP A 755 17.67 23.07 -10.04
CA ASP A 755 17.76 24.44 -9.49
C ASP A 755 16.80 24.69 -8.31
N GLN A 756 15.63 24.02 -8.32
CA GLN A 756 14.63 24.21 -7.26
C GLN A 756 14.90 23.37 -5.99
N TYR A 757 15.48 22.18 -6.13
CA TYR A 757 15.69 21.19 -5.09
C TYR A 757 17.14 20.67 -5.06
N PRO A 758 18.15 21.57 -5.10
CA PRO A 758 19.54 21.14 -5.26
C PRO A 758 20.01 20.24 -4.11
N ASN A 759 19.69 20.60 -2.88
CA ASN A 759 20.14 19.85 -1.71
C ASN A 759 19.46 18.47 -1.61
N SER A 760 18.17 18.40 -1.89
CA SER A 760 17.44 17.12 -1.89
C SER A 760 17.91 16.22 -3.03
N ILE A 761 18.17 16.76 -4.21
CA ILE A 761 18.64 15.95 -5.34
C ILE A 761 20.07 15.45 -5.08
N ASP A 762 20.99 16.33 -4.68
CA ASP A 762 22.38 15.94 -4.42
C ASP A 762 22.51 14.96 -3.24
N ARG A 763 21.61 15.08 -2.23
CA ARG A 763 21.65 14.21 -1.05
C ARG A 763 20.99 12.86 -1.25
N HIS A 764 19.94 12.79 -2.08
CA HIS A 764 19.11 11.59 -2.17
C HIS A 764 19.25 10.83 -3.48
N PHE A 765 19.94 11.39 -4.49
CA PHE A 765 20.05 10.75 -5.80
C PHE A 765 21.51 10.74 -6.30
N ASP A 766 22.04 9.55 -6.56
CA ASP A 766 23.29 9.32 -7.31
C ASP A 766 23.07 9.55 -8.82
N ARG A 767 21.84 9.37 -9.29
CA ARG A 767 21.43 9.66 -10.66
C ARG A 767 20.02 10.25 -10.65
N PHE A 768 19.88 11.41 -11.27
CA PHE A 768 18.59 12.09 -11.47
C PHE A 768 18.64 12.78 -12.85
N GLN A 769 18.18 12.09 -13.89
CA GLN A 769 18.27 12.59 -15.26
C GLN A 769 17.10 12.13 -16.11
N VAL A 770 16.74 12.91 -17.14
CA VAL A 770 15.74 12.50 -18.11
C VAL A 770 16.14 11.19 -18.75
N ALA A 771 15.24 10.22 -18.77
CA ALA A 771 15.49 8.94 -19.40
C ALA A 771 15.45 9.11 -20.93
N GLU A 772 16.47 8.58 -21.59
CA GLU A 772 16.54 8.57 -23.07
C GLU A 772 15.44 7.73 -23.71
#